data_88f84774e9162b06a53f5604b7fac0a2
#
_entry.id   88f84774e9162b06a53f5604b7fac0a2
#
_cell.length_a   1.000
_cell.length_b   1.000
_cell.length_c   1.000
_cell.angle_alpha   90.00
_cell.angle_beta   90.00
_cell.angle_gamma   90.00
#
_symmetry.space_group_name_H-M   'P 1'
#
loop_
_entity.id
_entity.type
_entity.pdbx_description
1 polymer ?
#
loop_
_entity_poly.entity_id
_entity_poly.type
_entity_poly.pdbx_seq_one_letter_code
_entity_poly.pdbx_strand_id
1 'polypeptide(L)'
;MDCLWPLIVALAVAQSLFAQAPATNARKDYGRAEFYRPPQLSVMVGFIKDPQHTGYTIDQWRNGIGKNFDARALVTRFKASGVATVIWYDKWIDGLVFRKTSTTSYQTSRDFLGELAPECHRQGVRLVVYFNTFYDGNPEFEKYAARDGRGKIITYPRPWPCPLLSVHSPFRAIVRKQIEELVKDYGVDGLWLDSVQCPPYSSDPWTATAFAKRYGKDYATATTAERREFAIDSAIEWNKEASALIRSLKPTAVLTFNGLVDPLFLGPRGSVGLGQSADYYSTEIADYQRQRNYAYLLGVYEKPYEGLSMLSDEWFTPLGGDAPPTTKTNAEVRAELATVLGGGMNYYMSVTLGHDGRPEEAVMQLIENAASWLRERRPWIAGADSIHDIGIVLGTTDPKLLDWPGGGAYSPTLLKIEEHLRQSGYLPRRLLNADNAQHWETIPAGMRALIVPARACLTESDATKIDAFVRAGGRVISFGGSVGLGQPAAAPKAHPLFGLTVAGSMPPPIWRGMRMEFGNLNLPLPDPIPDFRMESAEAFAWATTASEGSLPAITRARAGSGYAFAVAPAETVFAEAPEAMAALWNAALPAPLIRLRSIDGRDVTARYTVYLRRLQAALVMHVIDHQIANEVRKGSRYRAAYVDLSLDASLYPFREAEVAPQGQRVQPVSEKGWNTVRLFPAPEVTVVLR
;
A
#
# COMPACT_ATOMS: atom_id res chain seq x y z
N MET A 1 -46.77 -33.91 4.87
CA MET A 1 -45.32 -34.09 5.17
C MET A 1 -44.39 -33.59 4.06
N ASP A 2 -44.91 -32.93 3.03
CA ASP A 2 -44.16 -32.66 1.79
C ASP A 2 -43.60 -31.23 1.64
N CYS A 3 -43.73 -30.37 2.67
CA CYS A 3 -43.24 -29.00 2.62
C CYS A 3 -41.93 -28.73 3.39
N LEU A 4 -41.36 -29.72 4.05
CA LEU A 4 -40.12 -29.55 4.86
C LEU A 4 -38.85 -29.95 4.13
N TRP A 5 -38.94 -30.73 3.05
CA TRP A 5 -37.78 -31.20 2.29
C TRP A 5 -37.04 -30.12 1.51
N PRO A 6 -37.70 -29.16 0.84
CA PRO A 6 -36.98 -28.10 0.14
C PRO A 6 -36.20 -27.15 1.07
N LEU A 7 -36.69 -26.93 2.31
CA LEU A 7 -35.99 -26.07 3.28
C LEU A 7 -34.73 -26.74 3.84
N ILE A 8 -34.76 -28.05 4.06
CA ILE A 8 -33.60 -28.81 4.57
C ILE A 8 -32.52 -28.92 3.50
N VAL A 9 -32.89 -29.11 2.23
CA VAL A 9 -31.93 -29.13 1.13
C VAL A 9 -31.33 -27.73 0.89
N ALA A 10 -32.10 -26.66 0.99
CA ALA A 10 -31.60 -25.29 0.89
C ALA A 10 -30.64 -24.92 2.05
N LEU A 11 -30.93 -25.35 3.29
CA LEU A 11 -30.01 -25.17 4.43
C LEU A 11 -28.74 -26.01 4.27
N ALA A 12 -28.83 -27.24 3.79
CA ALA A 12 -27.66 -28.10 3.57
C ALA A 12 -26.76 -27.60 2.43
N VAL A 13 -27.35 -27.05 1.36
CA VAL A 13 -26.59 -26.43 0.27
C VAL A 13 -25.96 -25.10 0.71
N ALA A 14 -26.64 -24.29 1.49
CA ALA A 14 -26.07 -23.07 2.06
C ALA A 14 -24.91 -23.39 3.04
N GLN A 15 -25.05 -24.43 3.86
CA GLN A 15 -23.97 -24.88 4.75
C GLN A 15 -22.78 -25.51 3.99
N SER A 16 -23.00 -26.18 2.86
CA SER A 16 -21.90 -26.76 2.08
C SER A 16 -21.11 -25.72 1.24
N LEU A 17 -21.72 -24.62 0.87
CA LEU A 17 -21.02 -23.51 0.17
C LEU A 17 -20.12 -22.67 1.10
N PHE A 18 -20.40 -22.69 2.41
CA PHE A 18 -19.57 -21.99 3.41
C PHE A 18 -18.68 -22.92 4.24
N ALA A 19 -18.85 -24.25 4.14
CA ALA A 19 -18.12 -25.23 4.93
C ALA A 19 -16.84 -25.75 4.29
N GLN A 20 -16.48 -25.32 3.08
CA GLN A 20 -15.18 -25.61 2.48
C GLN A 20 -14.23 -24.41 2.57
N ALA A 21 -13.84 -24.06 3.78
CA ALA A 21 -12.52 -23.49 3.93
C ALA A 21 -11.52 -24.60 3.64
N PRO A 22 -10.61 -24.48 2.67
CA PRO A 22 -9.56 -25.47 2.48
C PRO A 22 -8.76 -25.55 3.78
N ALA A 23 -8.91 -26.65 4.48
CA ALA A 23 -8.01 -27.04 5.55
C ALA A 23 -6.72 -27.47 4.86
N THR A 24 -5.81 -26.57 4.76
CA THR A 24 -4.34 -26.68 4.78
C THR A 24 -3.83 -25.33 4.29
N ASN A 25 -3.55 -24.43 5.23
CA ASN A 25 -2.66 -23.33 4.94
C ASN A 25 -1.29 -23.93 4.66
N ALA A 26 -1.05 -24.30 3.39
CA ALA A 26 0.32 -24.52 2.94
C ALA A 26 1.07 -23.23 3.28
N ARG A 27 2.08 -23.34 4.13
CA ARG A 27 2.89 -22.19 4.56
C ARG A 27 3.36 -21.47 3.31
N LYS A 28 2.97 -20.19 3.15
CA LYS A 28 3.35 -19.37 2.00
C LYS A 28 4.87 -19.37 1.87
N ASP A 29 5.38 -19.73 0.70
CA ASP A 29 6.82 -19.71 0.41
C ASP A 29 7.21 -18.35 -0.14
N TYR A 30 8.13 -17.67 0.54
CA TYR A 30 8.66 -16.37 0.11
C TYR A 30 10.00 -16.50 -0.62
N GLY A 31 10.46 -17.71 -0.92
CA GLY A 31 11.73 -17.92 -1.63
C GLY A 31 12.90 -17.22 -0.95
N ARG A 32 13.66 -16.39 -1.69
CA ARG A 32 14.79 -15.63 -1.15
C ARG A 32 14.41 -14.68 -0.02
N ALA A 33 13.19 -14.15 -0.02
CA ALA A 33 12.70 -13.26 1.01
C ALA A 33 12.15 -13.98 2.24
N GLU A 34 12.41 -15.29 2.40
CA GLU A 34 11.90 -16.06 3.55
C GLU A 34 12.36 -15.46 4.89
N PHE A 35 13.54 -14.84 4.95
CA PHE A 35 13.99 -14.18 6.17
C PHE A 35 13.22 -12.88 6.48
N TYR A 36 12.49 -12.32 5.51
CA TYR A 36 11.53 -11.22 5.69
C TYR A 36 10.11 -11.70 6.02
N ARG A 37 9.92 -12.97 6.31
CA ARG A 37 8.59 -13.49 6.71
C ARG A 37 8.01 -12.70 7.88
N PRO A 38 6.83 -12.09 7.72
CA PRO A 38 6.18 -11.36 8.81
C PRO A 38 5.82 -12.27 10.00
N PRO A 39 5.86 -11.77 11.23
CA PRO A 39 6.21 -10.40 11.63
C PRO A 39 7.69 -10.26 12.00
N GLN A 40 8.33 -9.19 11.54
CA GLN A 40 9.71 -8.85 11.90
C GLN A 40 9.88 -7.35 12.14
N LEU A 41 10.96 -7.00 12.84
CA LEU A 41 11.44 -5.64 12.99
C LEU A 41 12.76 -5.48 12.26
N SER A 42 12.86 -4.40 11.47
CA SER A 42 14.09 -3.94 10.85
C SER A 42 14.41 -2.52 11.32
N VAL A 43 15.66 -2.15 11.26
CA VAL A 43 16.10 -0.78 11.58
C VAL A 43 16.90 -0.24 10.42
N MET A 44 16.44 0.89 9.86
CA MET A 44 17.17 1.65 8.87
C MET A 44 18.01 2.70 9.61
N VAL A 45 19.32 2.63 9.48
CA VAL A 45 20.25 3.43 10.27
C VAL A 45 21.38 3.99 9.41
N GLY A 46 21.78 5.22 9.69
CA GLY A 46 22.91 5.86 9.06
C GLY A 46 22.98 7.36 9.31
N PHE A 47 23.87 8.01 8.57
CA PHE A 47 24.04 9.45 8.60
C PHE A 47 23.16 10.09 7.52
N ILE A 48 21.90 10.36 7.86
CA ILE A 48 20.87 10.70 6.87
C ILE A 48 20.69 12.20 6.71
N LYS A 49 21.58 13.01 7.26
CA LYS A 49 21.47 14.47 7.15
C LYS A 49 22.31 14.98 5.99
N ASP A 50 21.63 15.67 5.07
CA ASP A 50 22.28 16.49 4.07
C ASP A 50 23.23 17.48 4.75
N PRO A 51 24.49 17.61 4.30
CA PRO A 51 25.41 18.60 4.80
C PRO A 51 24.85 20.01 4.81
N GLN A 52 24.01 20.37 3.82
CA GLN A 52 23.35 21.67 3.75
C GLN A 52 22.34 21.91 4.90
N HIS A 53 21.76 20.84 5.43
CA HIS A 53 20.78 20.90 6.51
C HIS A 53 21.41 20.83 7.91
N THR A 54 22.64 20.35 8.03
CA THR A 54 23.31 20.19 9.31
C THR A 54 24.25 21.34 9.67
N GLY A 55 24.47 22.28 8.75
CA GLY A 55 25.47 23.37 8.92
C GLY A 55 26.93 22.89 8.83
N TYR A 56 27.18 21.61 8.56
CA TYR A 56 28.52 21.09 8.33
C TYR A 56 28.89 21.22 6.85
N THR A 57 30.17 21.51 6.57
CA THR A 57 30.69 21.44 5.21
C THR A 57 30.84 20.00 4.74
N ILE A 58 30.89 19.78 3.43
CA ILE A 58 31.16 18.46 2.85
C ILE A 58 32.45 17.86 3.41
N ASP A 59 33.50 18.67 3.58
CA ASP A 59 34.77 18.17 4.13
C ASP A 59 34.64 17.77 5.60
N GLN A 60 33.85 18.49 6.40
CA GLN A 60 33.55 18.09 7.76
C GLN A 60 32.78 16.77 7.81
N TRP A 61 31.83 16.57 6.87
CA TRP A 61 31.13 15.30 6.72
C TRP A 61 32.07 14.19 6.29
N ARG A 62 32.89 14.41 5.28
CA ARG A 62 33.78 13.38 4.74
C ARG A 62 34.84 12.93 5.75
N ASN A 63 35.37 13.85 6.55
CA ASN A 63 36.55 13.62 7.39
C ASN A 63 36.26 13.61 8.90
N GLY A 64 35.11 14.12 9.33
CA GLY A 64 34.85 14.38 10.75
C GLY A 64 33.68 13.62 11.37
N ILE A 65 32.81 13.02 10.56
CA ILE A 65 31.66 12.30 11.11
C ILE A 65 32.04 10.96 11.74
N GLY A 66 31.17 10.51 12.65
CA GLY A 66 31.24 9.17 13.22
C GLY A 66 32.41 8.95 14.19
N LYS A 67 32.93 10.00 14.82
CA LYS A 67 34.06 9.88 15.76
C LYS A 67 33.86 8.80 16.83
N ASN A 68 32.62 8.66 17.30
CA ASN A 68 32.24 7.70 18.37
C ASN A 68 31.42 6.53 17.79
N PHE A 69 31.39 6.34 16.47
CA PHE A 69 30.68 5.20 15.86
C PHE A 69 31.34 3.89 16.30
N ASP A 70 30.54 3.02 16.89
CA ASP A 70 30.94 1.68 17.32
C ASP A 70 29.95 0.67 16.73
N ALA A 71 30.33 0.05 15.61
CA ALA A 71 29.53 -0.93 14.88
C ALA A 71 29.15 -2.12 15.77
N ARG A 72 30.10 -2.60 16.60
CA ARG A 72 29.88 -3.74 17.49
C ARG A 72 28.83 -3.45 18.54
N ALA A 73 28.96 -2.32 19.23
CA ALA A 73 27.99 -1.90 20.26
C ALA A 73 26.61 -1.69 19.66
N LEU A 74 26.52 -1.03 18.50
CA LEU A 74 25.27 -0.76 17.80
C LEU A 74 24.55 -2.05 17.40
N VAL A 75 25.24 -2.97 16.71
CA VAL A 75 24.66 -4.25 16.28
C VAL A 75 24.28 -5.12 17.46
N THR A 76 25.12 -5.13 18.54
CA THR A 76 24.79 -5.86 19.76
C THR A 76 23.49 -5.38 20.38
N ARG A 77 23.28 -4.07 20.43
CA ARG A 77 22.06 -3.49 20.98
C ARG A 77 20.83 -3.80 20.12
N PHE A 78 20.94 -3.69 18.80
CA PHE A 78 19.88 -4.07 17.90
C PHE A 78 19.50 -5.56 18.03
N LYS A 79 20.50 -6.44 18.08
CA LYS A 79 20.27 -7.87 18.28
C LYS A 79 19.58 -8.17 19.61
N ALA A 80 20.05 -7.59 20.69
CA ALA A 80 19.45 -7.75 22.02
C ALA A 80 17.99 -7.28 22.05
N SER A 81 17.67 -6.24 21.28
CA SER A 81 16.31 -5.75 21.09
C SER A 81 15.45 -6.65 20.16
N GLY A 82 16.01 -7.68 19.51
CA GLY A 82 15.25 -8.55 18.61
C GLY A 82 15.06 -8.01 17.19
N VAL A 83 15.85 -7.01 16.80
CA VAL A 83 15.94 -6.53 15.42
C VAL A 83 16.53 -7.64 14.53
N ALA A 84 15.83 -8.01 13.48
CA ALA A 84 16.24 -9.10 12.59
C ALA A 84 17.13 -8.61 11.44
N THR A 85 16.93 -7.38 10.99
CA THR A 85 17.61 -6.81 9.82
C THR A 85 18.01 -5.37 10.10
N VAL A 86 19.28 -5.05 9.79
CA VAL A 86 19.78 -3.68 9.73
C VAL A 86 19.79 -3.25 8.26
N ILE A 87 19.22 -2.09 7.98
CA ILE A 87 19.26 -1.44 6.68
C ILE A 87 20.21 -0.25 6.82
N TRP A 88 21.39 -0.33 6.22
CA TRP A 88 22.41 0.70 6.34
C TRP A 88 22.31 1.72 5.21
N TYR A 89 22.30 3.02 5.54
CA TYR A 89 22.40 4.10 4.56
C TYR A 89 23.82 4.25 4.04
N ASP A 90 24.12 3.73 2.84
CA ASP A 90 25.44 3.83 2.23
C ASP A 90 25.62 5.06 1.35
N LYS A 91 24.61 5.36 0.54
CA LYS A 91 24.61 6.54 -0.33
C LYS A 91 23.21 7.12 -0.44
N TRP A 92 23.09 8.39 -0.13
CA TRP A 92 21.82 9.12 -0.28
C TRP A 92 21.82 9.99 -1.55
N ILE A 93 20.81 10.84 -1.73
CA ILE A 93 20.65 11.71 -2.92
C ILE A 93 21.75 12.75 -3.06
N ASP A 94 22.45 13.12 -1.98
CA ASP A 94 23.62 14.00 -2.00
C ASP A 94 24.85 13.37 -2.67
N GLY A 95 24.82 12.05 -2.87
CA GLY A 95 25.85 11.27 -3.55
C GLY A 95 27.09 10.94 -2.68
N LEU A 96 27.14 11.38 -1.40
CA LEU A 96 28.23 11.01 -0.51
C LEU A 96 28.16 9.52 -0.14
N VAL A 97 29.25 8.79 -0.35
CA VAL A 97 29.36 7.36 -0.07
C VAL A 97 29.99 7.12 1.29
N PHE A 98 29.33 6.32 2.14
CA PHE A 98 29.77 6.03 3.53
C PHE A 98 30.60 4.75 3.67
N ARG A 99 31.23 4.32 2.57
CA ARG A 99 32.17 3.19 2.47
C ARG A 99 33.35 3.52 1.58
N LYS A 100 34.31 2.62 1.49
CA LYS A 100 35.33 2.72 0.47
C LYS A 100 34.79 2.25 -0.89
N THR A 101 35.05 3.03 -1.93
CA THR A 101 34.67 2.73 -3.30
C THR A 101 35.75 3.16 -4.27
N SER A 102 35.90 2.41 -5.34
CA SER A 102 36.82 2.76 -6.46
C SER A 102 36.16 3.69 -7.48
N THR A 103 34.87 3.99 -7.36
CA THR A 103 34.09 4.65 -8.42
C THR A 103 34.04 6.17 -8.30
N THR A 104 34.38 6.73 -7.13
CA THR A 104 34.39 8.17 -6.86
C THR A 104 35.32 8.52 -5.71
N SER A 105 35.85 9.73 -5.73
CA SER A 105 36.54 10.31 -4.57
C SER A 105 35.56 10.91 -3.52
N TYR A 106 34.29 11.08 -3.90
CA TYR A 106 33.25 11.66 -3.03
C TYR A 106 32.71 10.62 -2.04
N GLN A 107 33.59 10.27 -1.10
CA GLN A 107 33.36 9.25 -0.07
C GLN A 107 33.91 9.70 1.27
N THR A 108 33.45 9.09 2.34
CA THR A 108 33.98 9.33 3.71
C THR A 108 35.40 8.78 3.86
N SER A 109 36.22 9.41 4.71
CA SER A 109 37.56 8.94 5.04
C SER A 109 37.52 7.61 5.81
N ARG A 110 36.44 7.36 6.59
CA ARG A 110 36.19 6.14 7.34
C ARG A 110 35.28 5.20 6.54
N ASP A 111 35.53 3.91 6.65
CA ASP A 111 34.73 2.85 5.99
C ASP A 111 33.67 2.31 6.97
N PHE A 112 32.56 3.02 7.10
CA PHE A 112 31.51 2.63 8.05
C PHE A 112 30.87 1.29 7.71
N LEU A 113 30.65 1.00 6.45
CA LEU A 113 30.09 -0.28 6.00
C LEU A 113 31.08 -1.42 6.24
N GLY A 114 32.39 -1.16 5.98
CA GLY A 114 33.45 -2.13 6.27
C GLY A 114 33.58 -2.51 7.74
N GLU A 115 33.21 -1.61 8.65
CA GLU A 115 33.13 -1.90 10.08
C GLU A 115 31.81 -2.59 10.47
N LEU A 116 30.69 -2.21 9.85
CA LEU A 116 29.36 -2.70 10.20
C LEU A 116 29.08 -4.12 9.68
N ALA A 117 29.47 -4.41 8.43
CA ALA A 117 29.12 -5.67 7.79
C ALA A 117 29.66 -6.91 8.53
N PRO A 118 30.96 -6.96 8.93
CA PRO A 118 31.48 -8.08 9.71
C PRO A 118 30.76 -8.27 11.05
N GLU A 119 30.36 -7.19 11.72
CA GLU A 119 29.65 -7.27 12.99
C GLU A 119 28.23 -7.78 12.84
N CYS A 120 27.50 -7.38 11.78
CA CYS A 120 26.18 -7.93 11.46
C CYS A 120 26.28 -9.44 11.21
N HIS A 121 27.21 -9.87 10.36
CA HIS A 121 27.39 -11.29 10.04
C HIS A 121 27.79 -12.12 11.27
N ARG A 122 28.78 -11.63 12.05
CA ARG A 122 29.24 -12.30 13.27
C ARG A 122 28.13 -12.50 14.29
N GLN A 123 27.20 -11.55 14.38
CA GLN A 123 26.08 -11.60 15.33
C GLN A 123 24.82 -12.24 14.74
N GLY A 124 24.82 -12.63 13.46
CA GLY A 124 23.68 -13.22 12.77
C GLY A 124 22.51 -12.26 12.58
N VAL A 125 22.80 -10.97 12.42
CA VAL A 125 21.86 -9.93 12.01
C VAL A 125 21.98 -9.75 10.49
N ARG A 126 20.88 -9.70 9.78
CA ARG A 126 20.88 -9.46 8.33
C ARG A 126 21.28 -8.03 8.03
N LEU A 127 22.07 -7.84 6.98
CA LEU A 127 22.50 -6.54 6.49
C LEU A 127 21.96 -6.29 5.08
N VAL A 128 21.02 -5.36 4.98
CA VAL A 128 20.56 -4.79 3.72
C VAL A 128 21.14 -3.39 3.58
N VAL A 129 21.50 -2.97 2.39
CA VAL A 129 22.08 -1.65 2.17
C VAL A 129 21.12 -0.79 1.36
N TYR A 130 20.71 0.34 1.93
CA TYR A 130 20.06 1.42 1.21
C TYR A 130 21.06 2.09 0.30
N PHE A 131 20.71 2.20 -0.98
CA PHE A 131 21.57 2.76 -1.99
C PHE A 131 20.75 3.57 -2.99
N ASN A 132 20.96 4.89 -3.02
CA ASN A 132 20.35 5.74 -4.02
C ASN A 132 21.01 5.52 -5.37
N THR A 133 20.22 5.35 -6.43
CA THR A 133 20.75 4.99 -7.76
C THR A 133 21.00 6.21 -8.64
N PHE A 134 19.97 6.97 -9.01
CA PHE A 134 20.06 8.00 -10.05
C PHE A 134 19.87 9.44 -9.58
N TYR A 135 19.36 9.72 -8.40
CA TYR A 135 19.54 11.04 -7.79
C TYR A 135 20.92 11.07 -7.13
N ASP A 136 21.81 11.93 -7.60
CA ASP A 136 23.18 11.95 -7.12
C ASP A 136 23.75 13.36 -7.16
N GLY A 137 23.95 13.97 -5.99
CA GLY A 137 24.54 15.29 -5.84
C GLY A 137 26.07 15.33 -5.95
N ASN A 138 26.71 14.21 -6.25
CA ASN A 138 28.16 14.16 -6.43
C ASN A 138 28.59 15.02 -7.61
N PRO A 139 29.43 16.06 -7.41
CA PRO A 139 29.89 16.95 -8.49
C PRO A 139 30.62 16.24 -9.63
N GLU A 140 31.27 15.10 -9.36
CA GLU A 140 31.98 14.31 -10.37
C GLU A 140 31.02 13.77 -11.45
N PHE A 141 29.76 13.62 -11.12
CA PHE A 141 28.73 12.97 -11.95
C PHE A 141 27.72 13.94 -12.57
N GLU A 142 27.71 15.23 -12.24
CA GLU A 142 26.76 16.21 -12.77
C GLU A 142 26.69 16.23 -14.31
N LYS A 143 27.81 15.92 -14.98
CA LYS A 143 27.88 15.79 -16.46
C LYS A 143 26.90 14.76 -17.03
N TYR A 144 26.42 13.82 -16.23
CA TYR A 144 25.44 12.79 -16.61
C TYR A 144 23.98 13.17 -16.27
N ALA A 145 23.75 14.42 -15.82
CA ALA A 145 22.45 14.87 -15.40
C ALA A 145 21.41 14.81 -16.53
N ALA A 146 20.25 14.31 -16.20
CA ALA A 146 19.06 14.38 -17.04
C ALA A 146 18.62 15.86 -17.21
N ARG A 147 18.17 16.23 -18.41
CA ARG A 147 17.77 17.62 -18.73
C ARG A 147 16.36 17.65 -19.28
N ASP A 148 15.64 18.71 -18.96
CA ASP A 148 14.31 18.97 -19.53
C ASP A 148 14.43 19.51 -20.99
N GLY A 149 13.28 19.73 -21.65
CA GLY A 149 13.22 20.24 -23.01
C GLY A 149 13.80 21.65 -23.22
N ARG A 150 14.18 22.35 -22.14
CA ARG A 150 14.88 23.66 -22.15
C ARG A 150 16.36 23.52 -21.82
N GLY A 151 16.86 22.30 -21.67
CA GLY A 151 18.26 22.04 -21.31
C GLY A 151 18.57 22.21 -19.82
N LYS A 152 17.59 22.52 -18.98
CA LYS A 152 17.77 22.65 -17.53
C LYS A 152 17.90 21.29 -16.88
N ILE A 153 18.85 21.16 -15.94
CA ILE A 153 19.02 19.94 -15.13
C ILE A 153 17.74 19.65 -14.35
N ILE A 154 17.29 18.42 -14.44
CA ILE A 154 16.18 17.91 -13.64
C ILE A 154 16.73 17.60 -12.25
N THR A 155 16.12 18.20 -11.21
CA THR A 155 16.55 18.01 -9.81
C THR A 155 15.42 17.40 -8.99
N TYR A 156 15.80 16.75 -7.88
CA TYR A 156 14.82 16.35 -6.86
C TYR A 156 14.07 17.60 -6.38
N PRO A 157 12.75 17.52 -6.17
CA PRO A 157 12.01 18.65 -5.61
C PRO A 157 12.51 18.99 -4.19
N ARG A 158 12.41 20.25 -3.83
CA ARG A 158 12.78 20.72 -2.48
C ARG A 158 12.32 19.74 -1.38
N PRO A 159 13.06 19.60 -0.26
CA PRO A 159 14.14 20.47 0.20
C PRO A 159 15.55 20.13 -0.33
N TRP A 160 15.73 19.08 -1.11
CA TRP A 160 17.05 18.56 -1.52
C TRP A 160 17.23 18.62 -3.05
N PRO A 161 17.65 19.75 -3.62
CA PRO A 161 17.74 19.94 -5.07
C PRO A 161 18.93 19.21 -5.72
N CYS A 162 19.02 17.89 -5.53
CA CYS A 162 20.06 17.07 -6.12
C CYS A 162 19.73 16.70 -7.57
N PRO A 163 20.72 16.67 -8.49
CA PRO A 163 20.51 16.28 -9.87
C PRO A 163 19.99 14.85 -10.03
N LEU A 164 19.02 14.66 -10.92
CA LEU A 164 18.69 13.36 -11.45
C LEU A 164 19.68 13.03 -12.58
N LEU A 165 20.37 11.92 -12.49
CA LEU A 165 21.27 11.44 -13.53
C LEU A 165 20.50 10.52 -14.51
N SER A 166 20.80 10.64 -15.80
CA SER A 166 20.08 9.87 -16.82
C SER A 166 20.39 8.38 -16.72
N VAL A 167 19.35 7.56 -16.62
CA VAL A 167 19.45 6.09 -16.58
C VAL A 167 20.08 5.51 -17.84
N HIS A 168 20.08 6.26 -18.94
CA HIS A 168 20.68 5.88 -20.23
C HIS A 168 22.10 6.38 -20.40
N SER A 169 22.61 7.20 -19.47
CA SER A 169 23.97 7.74 -19.52
C SER A 169 25.03 6.70 -19.11
N PRO A 170 26.31 6.98 -19.36
CA PRO A 170 27.42 6.15 -18.85
C PRO A 170 27.46 5.99 -17.33
N PHE A 171 26.76 6.84 -16.58
CA PHE A 171 26.63 6.71 -15.13
C PHE A 171 26.02 5.35 -14.70
N ARG A 172 25.18 4.76 -15.56
CA ARG A 172 24.63 3.41 -15.32
C ARG A 172 25.72 2.36 -15.07
N ALA A 173 26.84 2.44 -15.75
CA ALA A 173 27.96 1.53 -15.52
C ALA A 173 28.63 1.77 -14.16
N ILE A 174 28.66 3.02 -13.69
CA ILE A 174 29.19 3.38 -12.37
C ILE A 174 28.28 2.79 -11.28
N VAL A 175 26.95 2.97 -11.40
CA VAL A 175 25.98 2.39 -10.46
C VAL A 175 26.13 0.85 -10.41
N ARG A 176 26.26 0.19 -11.56
CA ARG A 176 26.52 -1.26 -11.62
C ARG A 176 27.78 -1.65 -10.84
N LYS A 177 28.88 -0.92 -11.03
CA LYS A 177 30.13 -1.17 -10.32
C LYS A 177 29.98 -0.97 -8.81
N GLN A 178 29.26 0.06 -8.38
CA GLN A 178 28.95 0.28 -6.96
C GLN A 178 28.12 -0.86 -6.36
N ILE A 179 27.13 -1.39 -7.10
CA ILE A 179 26.37 -2.58 -6.70
C ILE A 179 27.27 -3.82 -6.59
N GLU A 180 28.20 -4.01 -7.55
CA GLU A 180 29.15 -5.12 -7.49
C GLU A 180 30.04 -5.05 -6.25
N GLU A 181 30.57 -3.86 -5.89
CA GLU A 181 31.36 -3.65 -4.68
C GLU A 181 30.55 -4.01 -3.43
N LEU A 182 29.32 -3.52 -3.31
CA LEU A 182 28.44 -3.82 -2.15
C LEU A 182 28.24 -5.34 -1.97
N VAL A 183 27.99 -6.05 -3.04
CA VAL A 183 27.69 -7.49 -2.96
C VAL A 183 28.97 -8.34 -2.81
N LYS A 184 30.04 -8.03 -3.54
CA LYS A 184 31.28 -8.83 -3.53
C LYS A 184 32.20 -8.50 -2.37
N ASP A 185 32.45 -7.20 -2.17
CA ASP A 185 33.49 -6.76 -1.26
C ASP A 185 32.97 -6.67 0.19
N TYR A 186 31.72 -6.26 0.35
CA TYR A 186 31.07 -6.16 1.68
C TYR A 186 30.14 -7.32 2.01
N GLY A 187 29.80 -8.19 1.06
CA GLY A 187 29.04 -9.40 1.29
C GLY A 187 27.62 -9.17 1.81
N VAL A 188 27.00 -8.03 1.51
CA VAL A 188 25.67 -7.65 2.00
C VAL A 188 24.61 -8.70 1.70
N ASP A 189 23.58 -8.83 2.55
CA ASP A 189 22.51 -9.82 2.40
C ASP A 189 21.39 -9.32 1.48
N GLY A 190 21.39 -8.05 1.13
CA GLY A 190 20.43 -7.48 0.20
C GLY A 190 20.66 -6.00 -0.08
N LEU A 191 19.92 -5.50 -1.03
CA LEU A 191 19.94 -4.09 -1.41
C LEU A 191 18.53 -3.49 -1.38
N TRP A 192 18.45 -2.28 -0.89
CA TRP A 192 17.28 -1.42 -0.92
C TRP A 192 17.60 -0.25 -1.86
N LEU A 193 17.17 -0.36 -3.13
CA LEU A 193 17.51 0.61 -4.17
C LEU A 193 16.49 1.74 -4.23
N ASP A 194 16.99 2.97 -4.17
CA ASP A 194 16.16 4.17 -4.25
C ASP A 194 16.32 4.89 -5.58
N SER A 195 15.36 5.77 -5.88
CA SER A 195 15.39 6.70 -7.00
C SER A 195 15.47 6.05 -8.39
N VAL A 196 14.65 5.03 -8.60
CA VAL A 196 14.49 4.37 -9.90
C VAL A 196 13.46 5.14 -10.72
N GLN A 197 13.80 6.35 -11.16
CA GLN A 197 12.92 7.20 -11.93
C GLN A 197 13.51 7.53 -13.31
N CYS A 198 12.66 7.49 -14.32
CA CYS A 198 12.96 7.97 -15.66
C CYS A 198 11.85 8.95 -16.06
N PRO A 199 12.04 10.28 -15.92
CA PRO A 199 11.00 11.25 -16.22
C PRO A 199 10.66 11.27 -17.71
N PRO A 200 9.38 11.26 -18.08
CA PRO A 200 8.96 11.28 -19.48
C PRO A 200 9.26 12.59 -20.22
N TYR A 201 9.71 13.60 -19.50
CA TYR A 201 10.09 14.91 -20.03
C TYR A 201 11.62 15.11 -20.12
N SER A 202 12.40 14.07 -19.82
CA SER A 202 13.85 14.12 -19.99
C SER A 202 14.21 14.14 -21.47
N SER A 203 14.98 15.14 -21.88
CA SER A 203 15.42 15.34 -23.27
C SER A 203 16.95 15.33 -23.41
N ASP A 204 17.64 14.73 -22.44
CA ASP A 204 19.08 14.54 -22.52
C ASP A 204 19.47 13.65 -23.72
N PRO A 205 20.72 13.80 -24.28
CA PRO A 205 21.11 13.11 -25.50
C PRO A 205 21.11 11.58 -25.37
N TRP A 206 21.35 11.05 -24.18
CA TRP A 206 21.33 9.59 -23.95
C TRP A 206 19.92 9.03 -23.99
N THR A 207 18.96 9.72 -23.36
CA THR A 207 17.53 9.39 -23.41
C THR A 207 17.01 9.46 -24.84
N ALA A 208 17.35 10.53 -25.59
CA ALA A 208 16.93 10.67 -26.98
C ALA A 208 17.52 9.54 -27.87
N THR A 209 18.80 9.22 -27.70
CA THR A 209 19.47 8.13 -28.43
C THR A 209 18.85 6.77 -28.14
N ALA A 210 18.57 6.47 -26.86
CA ALA A 210 17.96 5.21 -26.44
C ALA A 210 16.53 5.07 -27.00
N PHE A 211 15.77 6.15 -26.99
CA PHE A 211 14.44 6.18 -27.58
C PHE A 211 14.47 5.95 -29.10
N ALA A 212 15.34 6.68 -29.81
CA ALA A 212 15.48 6.52 -31.26
C ALA A 212 15.90 5.09 -31.65
N LYS A 213 16.79 4.49 -30.87
CA LYS A 213 17.19 3.08 -31.06
C LYS A 213 16.02 2.11 -30.89
N ARG A 214 15.10 2.39 -29.93
CA ARG A 214 13.98 1.50 -29.62
C ARG A 214 12.82 1.65 -30.60
N TYR A 215 12.45 2.87 -30.95
CA TYR A 215 11.26 3.17 -31.74
C TYR A 215 11.53 3.55 -33.20
N GLY A 216 12.76 3.71 -33.59
CA GLY A 216 13.13 4.11 -34.95
C GLY A 216 12.74 5.55 -35.35
N LYS A 217 12.47 6.41 -34.36
CA LYS A 217 12.04 7.79 -34.56
C LYS A 217 12.69 8.76 -33.59
N ASP A 218 12.75 10.04 -33.97
CA ASP A 218 13.29 11.10 -33.13
C ASP A 218 12.44 11.32 -31.86
N TYR A 219 13.10 11.41 -30.71
CA TYR A 219 12.48 11.72 -29.43
C TYR A 219 11.73 13.06 -29.43
N ALA A 220 12.23 14.05 -30.17
CA ALA A 220 11.57 15.35 -30.28
C ALA A 220 10.18 15.26 -30.92
N THR A 221 9.95 14.28 -31.80
CA THR A 221 8.67 14.06 -32.48
C THR A 221 7.75 13.09 -31.74
N ALA A 222 8.21 12.52 -30.62
CA ALA A 222 7.44 11.58 -29.83
C ALA A 222 6.25 12.29 -29.13
N THR A 223 5.12 11.61 -29.11
CA THR A 223 3.96 12.05 -28.31
C THR A 223 4.25 11.92 -26.80
N THR A 224 3.49 12.62 -25.98
CA THR A 224 3.60 12.50 -24.51
C THR A 224 3.36 11.07 -24.04
N ALA A 225 2.42 10.34 -24.65
CA ALA A 225 2.15 8.94 -24.34
C ALA A 225 3.34 8.04 -24.62
N GLU A 226 3.99 8.17 -25.80
CA GLU A 226 5.17 7.38 -26.16
C GLU A 226 6.36 7.66 -25.25
N ARG A 227 6.61 8.93 -24.91
CA ARG A 227 7.69 9.31 -23.98
C ARG A 227 7.45 8.70 -22.60
N ARG A 228 6.21 8.69 -22.14
CA ARG A 228 5.82 8.13 -20.87
C ARG A 228 5.97 6.60 -20.86
N GLU A 229 5.52 5.93 -21.89
CA GLU A 229 5.69 4.48 -22.02
C GLU A 229 7.16 4.09 -22.02
N PHE A 230 7.97 4.82 -22.77
CA PHE A 230 9.42 4.64 -22.78
C PHE A 230 10.06 4.85 -21.40
N ALA A 231 9.60 5.86 -20.65
CA ALA A 231 10.10 6.15 -19.31
C ALA A 231 9.80 5.01 -18.34
N ILE A 232 8.57 4.48 -18.35
CA ILE A 232 8.17 3.34 -17.52
C ILE A 232 8.97 2.10 -17.88
N ASP A 233 9.09 1.79 -19.17
CA ASP A 233 9.86 0.65 -19.65
C ASP A 233 11.34 0.75 -19.28
N SER A 234 11.92 1.94 -19.36
CA SER A 234 13.33 2.18 -18.99
C SER A 234 13.58 1.90 -17.50
N ALA A 235 12.65 2.29 -16.64
CA ALA A 235 12.74 2.00 -15.21
C ALA A 235 12.58 0.48 -14.93
N ILE A 236 11.65 -0.19 -15.60
CA ILE A 236 11.45 -1.65 -15.49
C ILE A 236 12.69 -2.40 -15.98
N GLU A 237 13.27 -2.00 -17.09
CA GLU A 237 14.50 -2.61 -17.64
C GLU A 237 15.69 -2.47 -16.69
N TRP A 238 15.86 -1.28 -16.10
CA TRP A 238 16.90 -1.08 -15.08
C TRP A 238 16.70 -2.00 -13.88
N ASN A 239 15.49 -2.11 -13.36
CA ASN A 239 15.22 -2.98 -12.22
C ASN A 239 15.49 -4.45 -12.53
N LYS A 240 15.13 -4.91 -13.73
CA LYS A 240 15.45 -6.26 -14.21
C LYS A 240 16.97 -6.48 -14.30
N GLU A 241 17.69 -5.51 -14.83
CA GLU A 241 19.16 -5.58 -14.94
C GLU A 241 19.83 -5.60 -13.57
N ALA A 242 19.45 -4.69 -12.66
CA ALA A 242 19.98 -4.65 -11.30
C ALA A 242 19.71 -5.97 -10.55
N SER A 243 18.48 -6.49 -10.68
CA SER A 243 18.09 -7.78 -10.10
C SER A 243 18.94 -8.94 -10.67
N ALA A 244 19.12 -9.00 -11.99
CA ALA A 244 19.92 -10.04 -12.61
C ALA A 244 21.39 -9.96 -12.17
N LEU A 245 21.96 -8.75 -12.11
CA LEU A 245 23.30 -8.51 -11.62
C LEU A 245 23.48 -9.02 -10.20
N ILE A 246 22.64 -8.57 -9.28
CA ILE A 246 22.73 -8.94 -7.86
C ILE A 246 22.62 -10.47 -7.69
N ARG A 247 21.68 -11.10 -8.38
CA ARG A 247 21.47 -12.55 -8.32
C ARG A 247 22.64 -13.35 -8.91
N SER A 248 23.32 -12.82 -9.94
CA SER A 248 24.53 -13.45 -10.50
C SER A 248 25.70 -13.40 -9.53
N LEU A 249 25.76 -12.37 -8.67
CA LEU A 249 26.84 -12.19 -7.70
C LEU A 249 26.58 -12.95 -6.39
N LYS A 250 25.36 -12.89 -5.89
CA LYS A 250 24.93 -13.56 -4.65
C LYS A 250 23.47 -14.04 -4.81
N PRO A 251 23.23 -15.30 -5.20
CA PRO A 251 21.88 -15.83 -5.45
C PRO A 251 20.92 -15.71 -4.28
N THR A 252 21.42 -15.64 -3.05
CA THR A 252 20.64 -15.50 -1.83
C THR A 252 20.33 -14.06 -1.42
N ALA A 253 20.96 -13.07 -2.08
CA ALA A 253 20.72 -11.66 -1.76
C ALA A 253 19.31 -11.26 -2.15
N VAL A 254 18.66 -10.47 -1.29
CA VAL A 254 17.34 -9.92 -1.54
C VAL A 254 17.41 -8.51 -2.09
N LEU A 255 16.36 -8.13 -2.79
CA LEU A 255 16.27 -6.83 -3.43
C LEU A 255 14.89 -6.23 -3.26
N THR A 256 14.85 -4.96 -2.92
CA THR A 256 13.67 -4.11 -3.03
C THR A 256 14.00 -2.78 -3.70
N PHE A 257 12.97 -2.06 -4.11
CA PHE A 257 13.07 -0.74 -4.70
C PHE A 257 12.11 0.20 -3.99
N ASN A 258 12.49 1.46 -3.82
CA ASN A 258 11.60 2.46 -3.23
C ASN A 258 10.42 2.78 -4.14
N GLY A 259 9.28 3.12 -3.57
CA GLY A 259 8.09 3.58 -4.29
C GLY A 259 7.33 2.51 -5.09
N LEU A 260 7.69 1.22 -4.96
CA LEU A 260 7.04 0.13 -5.70
C LEU A 260 5.56 -0.02 -5.38
N VAL A 261 5.16 0.40 -4.22
CA VAL A 261 3.84 0.15 -3.68
C VAL A 261 2.90 1.29 -3.93
N ASP A 262 3.44 2.42 -4.32
CA ASP A 262 2.65 3.60 -4.59
C ASP A 262 2.34 3.72 -6.09
N PRO A 263 1.15 3.27 -6.54
CA PRO A 263 0.73 3.43 -7.94
C PRO A 263 0.59 4.90 -8.34
N LEU A 264 0.72 5.85 -7.38
CA LEU A 264 0.63 7.29 -7.63
C LEU A 264 1.69 7.79 -8.62
N PHE A 265 2.90 7.22 -8.60
CA PHE A 265 4.02 7.73 -9.42
C PHE A 265 4.06 7.16 -10.83
N LEU A 266 3.82 5.88 -10.98
CA LEU A 266 4.03 5.18 -12.25
C LEU A 266 2.77 4.50 -12.81
N GLY A 267 1.66 4.65 -12.11
CA GLY A 267 0.44 3.90 -12.37
C GLY A 267 0.60 2.40 -12.05
N PRO A 268 -0.48 1.62 -12.08
CA PRO A 268 -0.44 0.21 -11.71
C PRO A 268 0.51 -0.63 -12.58
N ARG A 269 0.61 -0.37 -13.90
CA ARG A 269 1.56 -1.08 -14.78
C ARG A 269 3.01 -0.86 -14.36
N GLY A 270 3.38 0.40 -14.06
CA GLY A 270 4.72 0.72 -13.62
C GLY A 270 5.05 0.05 -12.29
N SER A 271 4.20 0.17 -11.31
CA SER A 271 4.39 -0.43 -9.98
C SER A 271 4.49 -1.95 -10.05
N VAL A 272 3.65 -2.61 -10.83
CA VAL A 272 3.70 -4.07 -11.04
C VAL A 272 4.97 -4.48 -11.76
N GLY A 273 5.32 -3.81 -12.87
CA GLY A 273 6.52 -4.12 -13.64
C GLY A 273 7.80 -3.97 -12.84
N LEU A 274 7.90 -2.91 -12.03
CA LEU A 274 9.01 -2.70 -11.11
C LEU A 274 9.03 -3.77 -10.01
N GLY A 275 7.87 -4.07 -9.45
CA GLY A 275 7.72 -5.05 -8.36
C GLY A 275 8.07 -6.48 -8.74
N GLN A 276 7.99 -6.87 -10.02
CA GLN A 276 8.38 -8.21 -10.48
C GLN A 276 9.83 -8.55 -10.15
N SER A 277 10.72 -7.56 -10.20
CA SER A 277 12.14 -7.73 -9.93
C SER A 277 12.51 -7.69 -8.45
N ALA A 278 11.61 -7.22 -7.58
CA ALA A 278 11.80 -7.16 -6.14
C ALA A 278 11.51 -8.52 -5.47
N ASP A 279 12.20 -8.83 -4.39
CA ASP A 279 11.93 -10.01 -3.56
C ASP A 279 10.95 -9.70 -2.42
N TYR A 280 10.89 -8.46 -1.97
CA TYR A 280 9.94 -7.94 -0.98
C TYR A 280 9.59 -6.48 -1.30
N TYR A 281 8.53 -5.98 -0.68
CA TYR A 281 8.10 -4.59 -0.85
C TYR A 281 8.43 -3.77 0.38
N SER A 282 8.97 -2.58 0.15
CA SER A 282 9.25 -1.60 1.19
C SER A 282 8.64 -0.26 0.82
N THR A 283 8.14 0.47 1.80
CA THR A 283 7.55 1.77 1.58
C THR A 283 7.98 2.76 2.63
N GLU A 284 8.31 3.96 2.20
CA GLU A 284 8.53 5.10 3.08
C GLU A 284 7.20 5.70 3.50
N ILE A 285 6.69 5.24 4.62
CA ILE A 285 5.42 5.69 5.15
C ILE A 285 5.67 6.49 6.41
N ALA A 286 5.85 7.76 6.24
CA ALA A 286 6.20 8.66 7.35
C ALA A 286 5.08 8.86 8.37
N ASP A 287 3.82 8.61 8.00
CA ASP A 287 2.66 8.90 8.84
C ASP A 287 1.72 7.70 9.02
N TYR A 288 1.03 7.70 10.14
CA TYR A 288 0.08 6.66 10.54
C TYR A 288 -1.04 6.43 9.52
N GLN A 289 -1.53 7.49 8.88
CA GLN A 289 -2.60 7.39 7.89
C GLN A 289 -2.15 6.59 6.67
N ARG A 290 -0.95 6.85 6.18
CA ARG A 290 -0.36 6.10 5.06
C ARG A 290 -0.09 4.66 5.44
N GLN A 291 0.50 4.38 6.62
CA GLN A 291 0.70 3.01 7.11
C GLN A 291 -0.59 2.22 7.10
N ARG A 292 -1.67 2.82 7.59
CA ARG A 292 -3.01 2.23 7.57
C ARG A 292 -3.50 1.93 6.16
N ASN A 293 -3.33 2.87 5.23
CA ASN A 293 -3.74 2.72 3.85
C ASN A 293 -2.94 1.62 3.13
N TYR A 294 -1.65 1.54 3.38
CA TYR A 294 -0.78 0.52 2.75
C TYR A 294 -1.00 -0.88 3.31
N ALA A 295 -1.46 -1.04 4.53
CA ALA A 295 -1.86 -2.35 5.06
C ALA A 295 -2.94 -3.03 4.20
N TYR A 296 -3.71 -2.28 3.41
CA TYR A 296 -4.70 -2.81 2.46
C TYR A 296 -4.13 -3.23 1.12
N LEU A 297 -2.97 -2.72 0.75
CA LEU A 297 -2.27 -3.14 -0.46
C LEU A 297 -1.66 -4.53 -0.34
N LEU A 298 -1.51 -5.05 0.86
CA LEU A 298 -0.88 -6.34 1.16
C LEU A 298 -1.46 -7.54 0.44
N GLY A 299 -2.73 -7.48 0.12
CA GLY A 299 -3.37 -8.56 -0.61
C GLY A 299 -3.05 -8.60 -2.10
N VAL A 300 -2.50 -7.51 -2.64
CA VAL A 300 -2.24 -7.37 -4.07
C VAL A 300 -1.02 -8.18 -4.49
N TYR A 301 -0.02 -8.26 -3.60
CA TYR A 301 1.25 -8.92 -3.90
C TYR A 301 1.52 -10.05 -2.91
N GLU A 302 1.98 -11.18 -3.39
CA GLU A 302 2.27 -12.33 -2.53
C GLU A 302 3.68 -12.33 -1.93
N LYS A 303 4.29 -11.18 -1.77
CA LYS A 303 5.62 -10.97 -1.23
C LYS A 303 5.57 -10.39 0.18
N PRO A 304 6.62 -10.57 0.99
CA PRO A 304 6.70 -9.85 2.25
C PRO A 304 6.68 -8.34 2.04
N TYR A 305 6.16 -7.66 3.02
CA TYR A 305 5.96 -6.22 3.02
C TYR A 305 6.57 -5.61 4.27
N GLU A 306 7.20 -4.46 4.16
CA GLU A 306 7.61 -3.69 5.32
C GLU A 306 7.17 -2.22 5.20
N GLY A 307 6.71 -1.66 6.33
CA GLY A 307 6.31 -0.27 6.44
C GLY A 307 7.24 0.50 7.36
N LEU A 308 7.67 1.69 6.91
CA LEU A 308 8.54 2.59 7.65
C LEU A 308 7.79 3.28 8.80
N SER A 309 8.46 3.40 9.92
CA SER A 309 8.19 4.43 10.91
C SER A 309 9.40 5.36 11.07
N MET A 310 9.20 6.62 10.84
CA MET A 310 10.15 7.64 11.29
C MET A 310 9.92 7.88 12.78
N LEU A 311 10.90 7.52 13.61
CA LEU A 311 10.78 7.65 15.07
C LEU A 311 10.98 9.08 15.54
N SER A 312 11.62 9.92 14.73
CA SER A 312 11.71 11.37 14.95
C SER A 312 11.46 12.11 13.63
N ASP A 313 11.06 13.37 13.70
CA ASP A 313 10.84 14.23 12.52
C ASP A 313 12.12 14.98 12.08
N GLU A 314 13.27 14.58 12.58
CA GLU A 314 14.57 15.17 12.23
C GLU A 314 14.84 15.28 10.74
N TRP A 315 14.33 14.34 9.94
CA TRP A 315 14.52 14.30 8.49
C TRP A 315 13.91 15.49 7.74
N PHE A 316 12.87 16.09 8.33
CA PHE A 316 12.10 17.16 7.69
C PHE A 316 12.20 18.48 8.42
N THR A 317 12.91 18.52 9.56
CA THR A 317 13.10 19.75 10.31
C THR A 317 14.24 20.54 9.69
N PRO A 318 13.98 21.74 9.10
CA PRO A 318 15.04 22.60 8.59
C PRO A 318 16.00 22.96 9.73
N LEU A 319 17.31 23.00 9.45
CA LEU A 319 18.27 23.59 10.36
C LEU A 319 17.91 25.05 10.61
N GLY A 320 17.82 25.44 11.88
CA GLY A 320 17.41 26.77 12.26
C GLY A 320 15.91 26.98 12.41
N GLY A 321 15.10 25.89 12.34
CA GLY A 321 13.73 25.93 12.84
C GLY A 321 13.70 26.11 14.34
N ASP A 322 12.83 26.98 14.86
CA ASP A 322 12.74 27.32 16.30
C ASP A 322 12.28 26.15 17.20
N ALA A 323 11.85 25.04 16.63
CA ALA A 323 11.41 23.87 17.38
C ALA A 323 12.39 22.70 17.25
N PRO A 324 12.78 22.04 18.36
CA PRO A 324 13.57 20.82 18.32
C PRO A 324 12.76 19.70 17.61
N PRO A 325 13.44 18.73 16.94
CA PRO A 325 12.77 17.59 16.36
C PRO A 325 11.96 16.86 17.44
N THR A 326 10.74 16.45 17.07
CA THR A 326 9.87 15.72 17.98
C THR A 326 10.07 14.22 17.81
N THR A 327 10.38 13.54 18.90
CA THR A 327 10.44 12.08 18.95
C THR A 327 9.05 11.54 19.28
N LYS A 328 8.64 10.47 18.58
CA LYS A 328 7.36 9.81 18.84
C LYS A 328 7.24 9.31 20.26
N THR A 329 6.01 9.23 20.75
CA THR A 329 5.69 8.58 22.03
C THR A 329 5.58 7.07 21.86
N ASN A 330 5.74 6.32 22.95
CA ASN A 330 5.47 4.88 22.95
C ASN A 330 4.05 4.53 22.49
N ALA A 331 3.08 5.37 22.79
CA ALA A 331 1.69 5.14 22.39
C ALA A 331 1.50 5.24 20.88
N GLU A 332 2.14 6.22 20.23
CA GLU A 332 2.15 6.34 18.77
C GLU A 332 2.82 5.13 18.11
N VAL A 333 4.00 4.74 18.59
CA VAL A 333 4.73 3.58 18.07
C VAL A 333 3.93 2.29 18.25
N ARG A 334 3.25 2.10 19.37
CA ARG A 334 2.38 0.94 19.59
C ARG A 334 1.19 0.89 18.64
N ALA A 335 0.55 2.03 18.37
CA ALA A 335 -0.54 2.11 17.40
C ALA A 335 -0.06 1.79 15.97
N GLU A 336 1.14 2.26 15.60
CA GLU A 336 1.78 1.94 14.33
C GLU A 336 2.15 0.45 14.22
N LEU A 337 2.76 -0.11 15.26
CA LEU A 337 3.09 -1.55 15.34
C LEU A 337 1.84 -2.42 15.14
N ALA A 338 0.75 -2.09 15.87
CA ALA A 338 -0.49 -2.81 15.76
C ALA A 338 -1.10 -2.68 14.35
N THR A 339 -0.96 -1.51 13.72
CA THR A 339 -1.43 -1.27 12.35
C THR A 339 -0.62 -2.06 11.33
N VAL A 340 0.69 -1.96 11.39
CA VAL A 340 1.59 -2.58 10.39
C VAL A 340 1.65 -4.09 10.60
N LEU A 341 1.97 -4.54 11.79
CA LEU A 341 2.10 -5.98 12.09
C LEU A 341 0.74 -6.68 12.19
N GLY A 342 -0.27 -6.01 12.75
CA GLY A 342 -1.66 -6.49 12.76
C GLY A 342 -2.23 -6.63 11.35
N GLY A 343 -1.86 -5.73 10.45
CA GLY A 343 -2.14 -5.82 9.02
C GLY A 343 -1.37 -6.92 8.29
N GLY A 344 -0.36 -7.56 8.91
CA GLY A 344 0.43 -8.65 8.31
C GLY A 344 1.71 -8.21 7.61
N MET A 345 2.18 -6.99 7.87
CA MET A 345 3.44 -6.46 7.35
C MET A 345 4.59 -6.65 8.34
N ASN A 346 5.82 -6.41 7.88
CA ASN A 346 6.97 -6.15 8.71
C ASN A 346 7.03 -4.66 9.05
N TYR A 347 7.69 -4.32 10.14
CA TYR A 347 7.84 -2.95 10.59
C TYR A 347 9.32 -2.58 10.59
N TYR A 348 9.69 -1.50 9.91
CA TYR A 348 11.03 -0.98 9.99
C TYR A 348 11.04 0.46 10.52
N MET A 349 12.04 0.76 11.34
CA MET A 349 12.19 2.01 12.05
C MET A 349 13.41 2.75 11.53
N SER A 350 13.29 4.05 11.32
CA SER A 350 14.41 4.89 10.92
C SER A 350 15.13 5.47 12.14
N VAL A 351 16.45 5.38 12.12
CA VAL A 351 17.36 5.92 13.14
C VAL A 351 18.43 6.75 12.48
N THR A 352 18.46 8.03 12.79
CA THR A 352 19.57 8.90 12.38
C THR A 352 20.69 8.84 13.40
N LEU A 353 21.91 8.64 12.94
CA LEU A 353 23.10 8.81 13.75
C LEU A 353 23.45 10.30 13.87
N GLY A 354 23.77 10.75 15.07
CA GLY A 354 24.34 12.07 15.25
C GLY A 354 25.68 12.22 14.52
N HIS A 355 26.14 13.45 14.34
CA HIS A 355 27.44 13.71 13.69
C HIS A 355 28.59 12.95 14.35
N ASP A 356 28.53 12.70 15.64
CA ASP A 356 29.50 11.91 16.40
C ASP A 356 29.39 10.38 16.17
N GLY A 357 28.34 9.90 15.49
CA GLY A 357 28.10 8.49 15.19
C GLY A 357 27.25 7.73 16.21
N ARG A 358 26.66 8.41 17.17
CA ARG A 358 25.77 7.78 18.16
C ARG A 358 24.30 8.01 17.80
N PRO A 359 23.43 7.00 17.98
CA PRO A 359 21.99 7.21 17.93
C PRO A 359 21.50 7.91 19.19
N GLU A 360 20.38 8.62 19.10
CA GLU A 360 19.72 9.18 20.28
C GLU A 360 19.18 8.07 21.20
N GLU A 361 19.41 8.22 22.50
CA GLU A 361 18.99 7.23 23.50
C GLU A 361 17.46 7.08 23.55
N ALA A 362 16.70 8.16 23.42
CA ALA A 362 15.24 8.12 23.38
C ALA A 362 14.71 7.30 22.19
N VAL A 363 15.33 7.43 21.02
CA VAL A 363 14.98 6.65 19.82
C VAL A 363 15.32 5.16 20.01
N MET A 364 16.48 4.86 20.61
CA MET A 364 16.86 3.49 20.91
C MET A 364 15.90 2.82 21.89
N GLN A 365 15.42 3.57 22.91
CA GLN A 365 14.41 3.07 23.84
C GLN A 365 13.07 2.73 23.14
N LEU A 366 12.67 3.52 22.13
CA LEU A 366 11.47 3.19 21.33
C LEU A 366 11.63 1.89 20.55
N ILE A 367 12.82 1.61 20.01
CA ILE A 367 13.13 0.34 19.34
C ILE A 367 13.03 -0.84 20.30
N GLU A 368 13.59 -0.71 21.50
CA GLU A 368 13.55 -1.74 22.53
C GLU A 368 12.10 -2.03 22.97
N ASN A 369 11.29 -0.99 23.14
CA ASN A 369 9.87 -1.10 23.48
C ASN A 369 9.06 -1.73 22.33
N ALA A 370 9.34 -1.36 21.08
CA ALA A 370 8.73 -1.98 19.90
C ALA A 370 9.03 -3.48 19.82
N ALA A 371 10.27 -3.86 20.11
CA ALA A 371 10.69 -5.25 20.11
C ALA A 371 10.04 -6.07 21.25
N SER A 372 9.90 -5.48 22.42
CA SER A 372 9.15 -6.10 23.53
C SER A 372 7.70 -6.32 23.15
N TRP A 373 7.06 -5.31 22.57
CA TRP A 373 5.67 -5.39 22.11
C TRP A 373 5.48 -6.52 21.10
N LEU A 374 6.37 -6.64 20.11
CA LEU A 374 6.29 -7.72 19.11
C LEU A 374 6.53 -9.09 19.74
N ARG A 375 7.53 -9.24 20.59
CA ARG A 375 7.86 -10.51 21.27
C ARG A 375 6.67 -11.05 22.04
N GLU A 376 5.97 -10.17 22.77
CA GLU A 376 4.77 -10.53 23.52
C GLU A 376 3.60 -10.96 22.66
N ARG A 377 3.45 -10.40 21.44
CA ARG A 377 2.30 -10.62 20.56
C ARG A 377 2.56 -11.55 19.38
N ARG A 378 3.82 -11.93 19.16
CA ARG A 378 4.22 -12.80 18.06
C ARG A 378 3.41 -14.08 17.94
N PRO A 379 2.99 -14.78 19.03
CA PRO A 379 2.17 -15.98 18.93
C PRO A 379 0.83 -15.78 18.21
N TRP A 380 0.29 -14.58 18.24
CA TRP A 380 -1.02 -14.26 17.63
C TRP A 380 -0.92 -13.51 16.30
N ILE A 381 0.29 -13.08 15.92
CA ILE A 381 0.52 -12.36 14.65
C ILE A 381 1.15 -13.30 13.62
N ALA A 382 2.11 -14.12 14.03
CA ALA A 382 2.86 -14.99 13.12
C ALA A 382 1.99 -16.08 12.52
N GLY A 383 1.98 -16.15 11.19
CA GLY A 383 1.23 -17.16 10.44
C GLY A 383 -0.29 -16.97 10.43
N ALA A 384 -0.78 -15.82 10.89
CA ALA A 384 -2.19 -15.48 10.78
C ALA A 384 -2.49 -14.90 9.39
N ASP A 385 -3.56 -15.36 8.75
CA ASP A 385 -4.03 -14.88 7.45
C ASP A 385 -5.09 -13.80 7.61
N SER A 386 -4.98 -12.72 6.83
CA SER A 386 -5.95 -11.63 6.85
C SER A 386 -7.29 -12.06 6.24
N ILE A 387 -8.38 -11.65 6.88
CA ILE A 387 -9.75 -11.86 6.40
C ILE A 387 -10.23 -10.59 5.74
N HIS A 388 -10.83 -10.73 4.57
CA HIS A 388 -11.40 -9.64 3.79
C HIS A 388 -12.77 -10.07 3.24
N ASP A 389 -13.69 -9.13 3.11
CA ASP A 389 -15.04 -9.41 2.61
C ASP A 389 -15.45 -8.57 1.39
N ILE A 390 -14.75 -7.48 1.12
CA ILE A 390 -15.00 -6.61 -0.04
C ILE A 390 -13.75 -6.55 -0.92
N GLY A 391 -13.90 -6.92 -2.20
CA GLY A 391 -12.84 -6.78 -3.20
C GLY A 391 -12.97 -5.47 -3.98
N ILE A 392 -11.91 -4.66 -4.07
CA ILE A 392 -11.85 -3.50 -4.97
C ILE A 392 -10.99 -3.89 -6.17
N VAL A 393 -11.61 -3.99 -7.32
CA VAL A 393 -10.95 -4.47 -8.55
C VAL A 393 -10.23 -3.30 -9.22
N LEU A 394 -8.91 -3.34 -9.23
CA LEU A 394 -8.09 -2.28 -9.82
C LEU A 394 -8.00 -2.39 -11.36
N GLY A 395 -8.16 -3.59 -11.91
CA GLY A 395 -8.06 -3.82 -13.35
C GLY A 395 -6.66 -3.63 -13.93
N THR A 396 -6.50 -3.94 -15.21
CA THR A 396 -5.32 -3.52 -15.98
C THR A 396 -5.46 -2.06 -16.31
N THR A 397 -4.46 -1.28 -16.01
CA THR A 397 -4.40 0.08 -16.51
C THR A 397 -3.72 0.07 -17.86
N ASP A 398 -4.49 0.25 -18.92
CA ASP A 398 -3.93 0.69 -20.19
C ASP A 398 -3.27 2.06 -19.95
N PRO A 399 -1.95 2.20 -20.20
CA PRO A 399 -1.28 3.50 -20.09
C PRO A 399 -1.93 4.59 -20.94
N LYS A 400 -2.65 4.21 -22.01
CA LYS A 400 -3.41 5.12 -22.86
C LYS A 400 -4.65 5.71 -22.18
N LEU A 401 -5.17 5.05 -21.14
CA LEU A 401 -6.35 5.49 -20.38
C LEU A 401 -6.00 6.28 -19.12
N LEU A 402 -4.73 6.30 -18.74
CA LEU A 402 -4.23 7.11 -17.62
C LEU A 402 -3.80 8.47 -18.13
N ASP A 403 -4.64 9.48 -18.03
CA ASP A 403 -4.22 10.87 -18.21
C ASP A 403 -3.20 11.25 -17.11
N TRP A 404 -1.97 11.47 -17.52
CA TRP A 404 -0.96 12.09 -16.70
C TRP A 404 -1.14 13.61 -16.75
N PRO A 405 -1.06 14.34 -15.67
CA PRO A 405 -0.60 14.00 -14.31
C PRO A 405 -1.69 13.43 -13.40
N GLY A 406 -2.80 13.01 -13.94
CA GLY A 406 -3.96 12.52 -13.19
C GLY A 406 -3.88 11.07 -12.71
N GLY A 407 -2.77 10.35 -12.93
CA GLY A 407 -2.56 9.04 -12.30
C GLY A 407 -2.66 9.07 -10.78
N GLY A 408 -2.45 10.26 -10.19
CA GLY A 408 -2.70 10.53 -8.78
C GLY A 408 -4.16 10.69 -8.38
N ALA A 409 -5.09 10.99 -9.29
CA ALA A 409 -6.49 11.22 -8.95
C ALA A 409 -7.26 9.92 -8.67
N TYR A 410 -6.83 8.81 -9.25
CA TYR A 410 -7.45 7.50 -9.00
C TYR A 410 -7.17 6.99 -7.58
N SER A 411 -5.95 7.17 -7.09
CA SER A 411 -5.54 6.68 -5.78
C SER A 411 -6.20 7.43 -4.60
N PRO A 412 -6.29 8.76 -4.56
CA PRO A 412 -7.03 9.47 -3.51
C PRO A 412 -8.50 9.08 -3.41
N THR A 413 -9.17 8.87 -4.53
CA THR A 413 -10.56 8.41 -4.57
C THR A 413 -10.71 7.00 -3.99
N LEU A 414 -9.85 6.08 -4.39
CA LEU A 414 -9.86 4.71 -3.86
C LEU A 414 -9.56 4.69 -2.36
N LEU A 415 -8.61 5.51 -1.91
CA LEU A 415 -8.31 5.63 -0.48
C LEU A 415 -9.53 6.12 0.32
N LYS A 416 -10.32 7.06 -0.22
CA LYS A 416 -11.57 7.50 0.42
C LYS A 416 -12.62 6.38 0.45
N ILE A 417 -12.75 5.62 -0.64
CA ILE A 417 -13.66 4.46 -0.70
C ILE A 417 -13.26 3.41 0.33
N GLU A 418 -11.99 3.04 0.38
CA GLU A 418 -11.48 2.07 1.34
C GLU A 418 -11.66 2.52 2.78
N GLU A 419 -11.36 3.78 3.04
CA GLU A 419 -11.56 4.38 4.36
C GLU A 419 -13.02 4.33 4.76
N HIS A 420 -13.93 4.71 3.87
CA HIS A 420 -15.36 4.68 4.15
C HIS A 420 -15.90 3.26 4.37
N LEU A 421 -15.42 2.28 3.60
CA LEU A 421 -15.78 0.87 3.81
C LEU A 421 -15.37 0.41 5.22
N ARG A 422 -14.15 0.73 5.64
CA ARG A 422 -13.66 0.39 6.99
C ARG A 422 -14.44 1.09 8.10
N GLN A 423 -14.71 2.37 7.93
CA GLN A 423 -15.54 3.14 8.86
C GLN A 423 -16.96 2.59 8.97
N SER A 424 -17.42 1.89 7.94
CA SER A 424 -18.70 1.20 7.90
C SER A 424 -18.63 -0.26 8.37
N GLY A 425 -17.48 -0.76 8.82
CA GLY A 425 -17.30 -2.11 9.38
C GLY A 425 -17.05 -3.21 8.34
N TYR A 426 -16.65 -2.87 7.13
CA TYR A 426 -16.18 -3.80 6.11
C TYR A 426 -14.65 -3.96 6.14
N LEU A 427 -14.16 -5.06 5.57
CA LEU A 427 -12.75 -5.39 5.45
C LEU A 427 -12.33 -5.41 3.97
N PRO A 428 -12.03 -4.24 3.37
CA PRO A 428 -11.71 -4.16 1.96
C PRO A 428 -10.33 -4.77 1.64
N ARG A 429 -10.20 -5.29 0.41
CA ARG A 429 -8.95 -5.74 -0.20
C ARG A 429 -8.91 -5.29 -1.65
N ARG A 430 -7.79 -4.76 -2.09
CA ARG A 430 -7.56 -4.49 -3.52
C ARG A 430 -7.27 -5.79 -4.25
N LEU A 431 -7.87 -5.94 -5.42
CA LEU A 431 -7.63 -7.03 -6.36
C LEU A 431 -6.99 -6.43 -7.61
N LEU A 432 -5.74 -6.79 -7.86
CA LEU A 432 -5.02 -6.31 -9.02
C LEU A 432 -5.11 -7.32 -10.16
N ASN A 433 -5.51 -6.84 -11.32
CA ASN A 433 -5.41 -7.54 -12.58
C ASN A 433 -4.32 -6.86 -13.43
N ALA A 434 -3.18 -7.50 -13.60
CA ALA A 434 -2.12 -7.01 -14.46
C ALA A 434 -1.51 -8.17 -15.24
N ASP A 435 -1.22 -7.95 -16.52
CA ASP A 435 -0.76 -8.98 -17.47
C ASP A 435 0.48 -9.76 -17.05
N ASN A 436 1.18 -9.38 -16.03
CA ASN A 436 2.37 -10.04 -15.54
C ASN A 436 2.54 -10.00 -14.02
N ALA A 437 1.54 -9.51 -13.27
CA ALA A 437 1.47 -9.68 -11.84
C ALA A 437 0.65 -10.92 -11.53
N GLN A 438 0.77 -11.38 -10.32
CA GLN A 438 -0.06 -12.46 -9.85
C GLN A 438 -1.52 -12.06 -10.01
N HIS A 439 -2.12 -12.60 -11.07
CA HIS A 439 -3.54 -12.49 -11.25
C HIS A 439 -4.23 -13.10 -10.05
N TRP A 440 -5.31 -12.48 -9.63
CA TRP A 440 -6.27 -13.21 -8.84
C TRP A 440 -6.86 -14.31 -9.74
N GLU A 441 -6.22 -15.48 -9.75
CA GLU A 441 -6.70 -16.65 -10.51
C GLU A 441 -8.13 -17.02 -10.12
N THR A 442 -8.45 -16.80 -8.85
CA THR A 442 -9.79 -16.96 -8.29
C THR A 442 -10.12 -15.78 -7.39
N ILE A 443 -11.41 -15.43 -7.28
CA ILE A 443 -11.87 -14.49 -6.27
C ILE A 443 -11.57 -15.10 -4.90
N PRO A 444 -10.85 -14.38 -4.00
CA PRO A 444 -10.47 -14.94 -2.72
C PRO A 444 -11.69 -15.42 -1.91
N ALA A 445 -11.53 -16.56 -1.24
CA ALA A 445 -12.58 -17.09 -0.37
C ALA A 445 -12.96 -16.08 0.71
N GLY A 446 -14.25 -15.98 1.02
CA GLY A 446 -14.79 -15.03 2.00
C GLY A 446 -15.18 -13.67 1.42
N MET A 447 -14.85 -13.39 0.17
CA MET A 447 -15.39 -12.20 -0.51
C MET A 447 -16.91 -12.29 -0.64
N ARG A 448 -17.59 -11.19 -0.30
CA ARG A 448 -19.05 -11.08 -0.33
C ARG A 448 -19.54 -10.10 -1.39
N ALA A 449 -18.68 -9.12 -1.72
CA ALA A 449 -18.94 -8.17 -2.79
C ALA A 449 -17.65 -7.72 -3.49
N LEU A 450 -17.81 -7.26 -4.73
CA LEU A 450 -16.76 -6.64 -5.55
C LEU A 450 -17.18 -5.22 -5.92
N ILE A 451 -16.23 -4.30 -5.87
CA ILE A 451 -16.37 -2.92 -6.34
C ILE A 451 -15.48 -2.76 -7.56
N VAL A 452 -16.06 -2.36 -8.69
CA VAL A 452 -15.36 -2.11 -9.95
C VAL A 452 -15.40 -0.61 -10.22
N PRO A 453 -14.28 0.11 -10.02
CA PRO A 453 -14.19 1.55 -10.27
C PRO A 453 -14.44 1.91 -11.76
N ALA A 454 -14.84 3.14 -12.04
CA ALA A 454 -15.25 3.60 -13.38
C ALA A 454 -14.17 3.44 -14.47
N ARG A 455 -12.91 3.41 -14.08
CA ARG A 455 -11.75 3.27 -14.99
C ARG A 455 -11.06 1.91 -14.88
N ALA A 456 -11.70 0.92 -14.25
CA ALA A 456 -11.17 -0.43 -14.20
C ALA A 456 -11.18 -1.05 -15.60
N CYS A 457 -10.02 -1.48 -16.09
CA CYS A 457 -9.89 -2.21 -17.34
C CYS A 457 -9.80 -3.70 -17.02
N LEU A 458 -10.86 -4.44 -17.27
CA LEU A 458 -10.95 -5.88 -17.01
C LEU A 458 -10.72 -6.66 -18.32
N THR A 459 -10.16 -7.85 -18.19
CA THR A 459 -10.11 -8.83 -19.30
C THR A 459 -11.43 -9.61 -19.37
N GLU A 460 -11.67 -10.29 -20.48
CA GLU A 460 -12.82 -11.22 -20.60
C GLU A 460 -12.77 -12.33 -19.54
N SER A 461 -11.57 -12.79 -19.19
CA SER A 461 -11.37 -13.75 -18.08
C SER A 461 -11.87 -13.18 -16.76
N ASP A 462 -11.60 -11.91 -16.48
CA ASP A 462 -12.06 -11.27 -15.24
C ASP A 462 -13.57 -11.06 -15.24
N ALA A 463 -14.14 -10.67 -16.37
CA ALA A 463 -15.59 -10.57 -16.55
C ALA A 463 -16.27 -11.92 -16.25
N THR A 464 -15.71 -13.02 -16.78
CA THR A 464 -16.21 -14.38 -16.52
C THR A 464 -16.16 -14.75 -15.05
N LYS A 465 -15.07 -14.43 -14.35
CA LYS A 465 -14.92 -14.68 -12.90
C LYS A 465 -15.94 -13.87 -12.08
N ILE A 466 -16.13 -12.60 -12.43
CA ILE A 466 -17.12 -11.72 -11.79
C ILE A 466 -18.54 -12.26 -11.99
N ASP A 467 -18.89 -12.66 -13.23
CA ASP A 467 -20.20 -13.25 -13.53
C ASP A 467 -20.45 -14.52 -12.71
N ALA A 468 -19.49 -15.44 -12.68
CA ALA A 468 -19.58 -16.66 -11.89
C ALA A 468 -19.73 -16.37 -10.39
N PHE A 469 -19.00 -15.41 -9.87
CA PHE A 469 -19.07 -14.97 -8.47
C PHE A 469 -20.46 -14.43 -8.10
N VAL A 470 -21.02 -13.57 -8.95
CA VAL A 470 -22.36 -13.01 -8.70
C VAL A 470 -23.42 -14.10 -8.78
N ARG A 471 -23.37 -14.98 -9.80
CA ARG A 471 -24.34 -16.09 -9.93
C ARG A 471 -24.30 -17.04 -8.74
N ALA A 472 -23.15 -17.19 -8.09
CA ALA A 472 -22.99 -17.99 -6.88
C ALA A 472 -23.48 -17.28 -5.59
N GLY A 473 -23.95 -16.03 -5.66
CA GLY A 473 -24.52 -15.30 -4.52
C GLY A 473 -23.74 -14.05 -4.10
N GLY A 474 -22.62 -13.76 -4.75
CA GLY A 474 -21.87 -12.54 -4.54
C GLY A 474 -22.60 -11.28 -5.06
N ARG A 475 -22.06 -10.12 -4.73
CA ARG A 475 -22.55 -8.84 -5.27
C ARG A 475 -21.46 -8.12 -6.02
N VAL A 476 -21.81 -7.40 -7.09
CA VAL A 476 -20.87 -6.49 -7.77
C VAL A 476 -21.47 -5.11 -7.89
N ILE A 477 -20.65 -4.08 -7.65
CA ILE A 477 -20.99 -2.67 -7.85
C ILE A 477 -20.01 -2.14 -8.90
N SER A 478 -20.51 -1.74 -10.06
CA SER A 478 -19.69 -1.21 -11.15
C SER A 478 -20.02 0.25 -11.38
N PHE A 479 -19.01 1.11 -11.42
CA PHE A 479 -19.14 2.54 -11.62
C PHE A 479 -18.87 2.96 -13.04
N GLY A 480 -19.62 3.97 -13.51
CA GLY A 480 -19.41 4.61 -14.81
C GLY A 480 -19.40 3.63 -15.97
N GLY A 481 -18.41 3.76 -16.86
CA GLY A 481 -18.26 2.91 -18.04
C GLY A 481 -17.82 1.47 -17.77
N SER A 482 -17.45 1.10 -16.54
CA SER A 482 -16.96 -0.26 -16.20
C SER A 482 -18.04 -1.34 -16.21
N VAL A 483 -19.29 -1.00 -16.46
CA VAL A 483 -20.39 -1.95 -16.66
C VAL A 483 -20.18 -2.91 -17.83
N GLY A 484 -19.24 -2.60 -18.73
CA GLY A 484 -18.88 -3.47 -19.87
C GLY A 484 -18.03 -4.68 -19.49
N LEU A 485 -17.43 -4.72 -18.31
CA LEU A 485 -16.59 -5.81 -17.79
C LEU A 485 -15.68 -6.44 -18.87
N GLY A 486 -14.59 -5.76 -19.25
CA GLY A 486 -13.61 -6.29 -20.21
C GLY A 486 -13.82 -5.84 -21.67
N GLN A 487 -14.80 -5.00 -21.95
CA GLN A 487 -14.96 -4.34 -23.25
C GLN A 487 -14.19 -3.00 -23.30
N PRO A 488 -13.64 -2.61 -24.46
CA PRO A 488 -13.00 -1.31 -24.59
C PRO A 488 -13.97 -0.17 -24.27
N ALA A 489 -13.52 0.84 -23.54
CA ALA A 489 -14.32 2.01 -23.16
C ALA A 489 -14.91 2.80 -24.35
N ALA A 490 -14.41 2.58 -25.57
CA ALA A 490 -14.86 3.28 -26.79
C ALA A 490 -16.23 2.82 -27.31
N ALA A 491 -16.77 1.68 -26.86
CA ALA A 491 -18.11 1.21 -27.22
C ALA A 491 -18.72 0.44 -26.05
N PRO A 492 -19.22 1.12 -25.02
CA PRO A 492 -19.71 0.46 -23.84
C PRO A 492 -20.97 -0.34 -24.12
N LYS A 493 -20.84 -1.64 -24.36
CA LYS A 493 -21.95 -2.57 -24.18
C LYS A 493 -21.94 -3.03 -22.75
N ALA A 494 -23.03 -2.86 -22.03
CA ALA A 494 -23.12 -3.41 -20.70
C ALA A 494 -23.00 -4.94 -20.75
N HIS A 495 -22.29 -5.52 -19.79
CA HIS A 495 -22.27 -6.96 -19.63
C HIS A 495 -23.69 -7.45 -19.27
N PRO A 496 -24.18 -8.57 -19.81
CA PRO A 496 -25.53 -9.09 -19.55
C PRO A 496 -25.88 -9.24 -18.07
N LEU A 497 -24.87 -9.39 -17.22
CA LEU A 497 -24.98 -9.44 -15.77
C LEU A 497 -25.78 -8.26 -15.18
N PHE A 498 -25.69 -7.07 -15.78
CA PHE A 498 -26.34 -5.87 -15.27
C PHE A 498 -27.79 -5.68 -15.75
N GLY A 499 -28.27 -6.50 -16.67
CA GLY A 499 -29.64 -6.44 -17.15
C GLY A 499 -30.06 -5.10 -17.79
N LEU A 500 -29.11 -4.45 -18.45
CA LEU A 500 -29.28 -3.16 -19.11
C LEU A 500 -28.41 -3.06 -20.36
N THR A 501 -28.72 -2.08 -21.23
CA THR A 501 -27.87 -1.65 -22.33
C THR A 501 -27.40 -0.22 -22.11
N VAL A 502 -26.30 0.16 -22.77
CA VAL A 502 -25.78 1.52 -22.78
C VAL A 502 -25.98 2.13 -24.13
N ALA A 503 -26.81 3.17 -24.22
CA ALA A 503 -27.12 3.84 -25.47
C ALA A 503 -26.06 4.86 -25.92
N GLY A 504 -25.08 5.17 -25.04
CA GLY A 504 -24.02 6.13 -25.28
C GLY A 504 -23.72 6.96 -24.02
N SER A 505 -22.97 8.04 -24.19
CA SER A 505 -22.81 9.06 -23.16
C SER A 505 -23.67 10.27 -23.51
N MET A 506 -24.23 10.92 -22.50
CA MET A 506 -25.03 12.13 -22.69
C MET A 506 -24.21 13.24 -23.32
N PRO A 507 -24.72 13.93 -24.39
CA PRO A 507 -23.99 15.02 -25.03
C PRO A 507 -23.83 16.27 -24.12
N PRO A 508 -22.80 17.10 -24.33
CA PRO A 508 -22.42 18.19 -23.43
C PRO A 508 -23.51 19.19 -23.02
N PRO A 509 -24.50 19.57 -23.81
CA PRO A 509 -25.50 20.54 -23.32
C PRO A 509 -26.50 19.93 -22.33
N ILE A 510 -26.69 18.60 -22.33
CA ILE A 510 -27.75 17.95 -21.55
C ILE A 510 -27.32 17.65 -20.14
N TRP A 511 -26.06 17.29 -19.93
CA TRP A 511 -25.59 16.90 -18.59
C TRP A 511 -25.24 18.10 -17.67
N ARG A 512 -25.10 19.31 -18.22
CA ARG A 512 -24.82 20.49 -17.39
C ARG A 512 -25.96 20.77 -16.43
N GLY A 513 -25.67 20.69 -15.13
CA GLY A 513 -26.65 20.87 -14.07
C GLY A 513 -27.48 19.63 -13.75
N MET A 514 -27.10 18.46 -14.24
CA MET A 514 -27.69 17.19 -13.81
C MET A 514 -27.50 16.98 -12.31
N ARG A 515 -28.51 16.42 -11.70
CA ARG A 515 -28.48 16.02 -10.30
C ARG A 515 -29.00 14.59 -10.16
N MET A 516 -28.42 13.84 -9.25
CA MET A 516 -28.89 12.50 -8.92
C MET A 516 -29.72 12.53 -7.64
N GLU A 517 -30.91 12.04 -7.70
CA GLU A 517 -31.76 11.80 -6.52
C GLU A 517 -31.55 10.38 -6.00
N PHE A 518 -31.06 10.28 -4.78
CA PHE A 518 -30.81 8.99 -4.11
C PHE A 518 -31.29 9.04 -2.67
N GLY A 519 -32.46 8.46 -2.41
CA GLY A 519 -33.17 8.64 -1.14
C GLY A 519 -33.50 10.11 -0.90
N ASN A 520 -33.03 10.67 0.23
CA ASN A 520 -33.20 12.10 0.56
C ASN A 520 -32.05 12.98 0.05
N LEU A 521 -31.09 12.40 -0.68
CA LEU A 521 -29.93 13.10 -1.17
C LEU A 521 -30.14 13.60 -2.60
N ASN A 522 -29.62 14.77 -2.88
CA ASN A 522 -29.68 15.40 -4.19
C ASN A 522 -28.27 15.86 -4.59
N LEU A 523 -27.55 15.03 -5.33
CA LEU A 523 -26.13 15.17 -5.64
C LEU A 523 -25.91 15.81 -7.02
N PRO A 524 -25.05 16.82 -7.15
CA PRO A 524 -24.66 17.33 -8.45
C PRO A 524 -23.79 16.29 -9.17
N LEU A 525 -23.98 16.16 -10.48
CA LEU A 525 -23.17 15.30 -11.34
C LEU A 525 -22.21 16.19 -12.15
N PRO A 526 -20.91 16.16 -11.87
CA PRO A 526 -19.93 17.04 -12.52
C PRO A 526 -19.56 16.58 -13.93
N ASP A 527 -19.75 15.30 -14.25
CA ASP A 527 -19.33 14.65 -15.49
C ASP A 527 -20.51 14.01 -16.22
N PRO A 528 -20.41 13.81 -17.55
CA PRO A 528 -21.36 13.02 -18.30
C PRO A 528 -21.48 11.60 -17.74
N ILE A 529 -22.70 11.12 -17.62
CA ILE A 529 -22.96 9.73 -17.21
C ILE A 529 -23.39 8.89 -18.41
N PRO A 530 -23.16 7.54 -18.38
CA PRO A 530 -23.72 6.62 -19.35
C PRO A 530 -25.27 6.66 -19.39
N ASP A 531 -25.86 6.63 -20.59
CA ASP A 531 -27.29 6.50 -20.75
C ASP A 531 -27.72 5.02 -20.64
N PHE A 532 -28.14 4.64 -19.44
CA PHE A 532 -28.59 3.30 -19.13
C PHE A 532 -30.02 3.06 -19.63
N ARG A 533 -30.22 2.00 -20.42
CA ARG A 533 -31.52 1.49 -20.86
C ARG A 533 -31.78 0.16 -20.19
N MET A 534 -32.75 0.12 -19.30
CA MET A 534 -33.08 -1.06 -18.51
C MET A 534 -33.72 -2.15 -19.37
N GLU A 535 -33.30 -3.40 -19.21
CA GLU A 535 -33.89 -4.59 -19.79
C GLU A 535 -34.57 -5.44 -18.72
N SER A 536 -33.79 -5.94 -17.77
CA SER A 536 -34.28 -6.71 -16.62
C SER A 536 -33.85 -6.12 -15.27
N ALA A 537 -33.15 -4.99 -15.30
CA ALA A 537 -32.73 -4.27 -14.09
C ALA A 537 -33.85 -3.40 -13.52
N GLU A 538 -33.76 -3.11 -12.21
CA GLU A 538 -34.61 -2.16 -11.49
C GLU A 538 -33.81 -0.89 -11.18
N ALA A 539 -34.42 0.30 -11.30
CA ALA A 539 -33.77 1.55 -10.92
C ALA A 539 -33.91 1.83 -9.42
N PHE A 540 -32.81 2.24 -8.80
CA PHE A 540 -32.70 2.64 -7.41
C PHE A 540 -32.58 4.14 -7.22
N ALA A 541 -31.95 4.81 -8.17
CA ALA A 541 -31.77 6.23 -8.17
C ALA A 541 -31.89 6.79 -9.60
N TRP A 542 -32.26 8.05 -9.69
CA TRP A 542 -32.52 8.72 -10.94
C TRP A 542 -31.66 9.97 -11.05
N ALA A 543 -31.13 10.20 -12.24
CA ALA A 543 -30.50 11.47 -12.59
C ALA A 543 -31.51 12.33 -13.36
N THR A 544 -31.69 13.56 -12.91
CA THR A 544 -32.65 14.51 -13.49
C THR A 544 -31.94 15.67 -14.16
N THR A 545 -32.45 16.08 -15.30
CA THR A 545 -32.05 17.31 -15.99
C THR A 545 -33.18 18.33 -15.96
N ALA A 546 -32.86 19.60 -16.11
CA ALA A 546 -33.86 20.66 -16.17
C ALA A 546 -34.78 20.58 -17.40
N SER A 547 -34.38 19.84 -18.45
CA SER A 547 -35.02 19.86 -19.78
C SER A 547 -35.53 18.52 -20.34
N GLU A 548 -35.01 17.36 -19.88
CA GLU A 548 -35.21 16.08 -20.59
C GLU A 548 -35.67 14.88 -19.74
N GLY A 549 -36.17 15.12 -18.54
CA GLY A 549 -36.72 14.03 -17.73
C GLY A 549 -35.67 13.29 -16.87
N SER A 550 -36.00 12.08 -16.43
CA SER A 550 -35.20 11.29 -15.49
C SER A 550 -34.56 10.07 -16.17
N LEU A 551 -33.30 9.83 -15.88
CA LEU A 551 -32.53 8.67 -16.34
C LEU A 551 -32.14 7.78 -15.16
N PRO A 552 -32.07 6.44 -15.31
CA PRO A 552 -31.56 5.57 -14.28
C PRO A 552 -30.09 5.89 -13.96
N ALA A 553 -29.81 6.25 -12.70
CA ALA A 553 -28.47 6.55 -12.23
C ALA A 553 -27.84 5.41 -11.45
N ILE A 554 -28.65 4.65 -10.69
CA ILE A 554 -28.23 3.43 -10.01
C ILE A 554 -29.28 2.36 -10.29
N THR A 555 -28.82 1.21 -10.80
CA THR A 555 -29.69 0.07 -11.12
C THR A 555 -29.25 -1.19 -10.40
N ARG A 556 -30.17 -2.12 -10.22
CA ARG A 556 -29.93 -3.45 -9.68
C ARG A 556 -30.50 -4.51 -10.61
N ALA A 557 -29.70 -5.53 -10.91
CA ALA A 557 -30.16 -6.74 -11.58
C ALA A 557 -29.89 -7.97 -10.70
N ARG A 558 -30.79 -8.94 -10.74
CA ARG A 558 -30.57 -10.25 -10.12
C ARG A 558 -29.89 -11.16 -11.13
N ALA A 559 -28.82 -11.85 -10.71
CA ALA A 559 -28.13 -12.82 -11.52
C ALA A 559 -27.83 -14.07 -10.68
N GLY A 560 -28.52 -15.16 -10.98
CA GLY A 560 -28.47 -16.37 -10.13
C GLY A 560 -28.94 -16.09 -8.70
N SER A 561 -28.06 -16.36 -7.73
CA SER A 561 -28.33 -16.10 -6.31
C SER A 561 -27.85 -14.72 -5.84
N GLY A 562 -27.13 -13.97 -6.67
CA GLY A 562 -26.54 -12.68 -6.33
C GLY A 562 -27.15 -11.49 -7.04
N TYR A 563 -26.48 -10.34 -6.92
CA TYR A 563 -26.93 -9.07 -7.45
C TYR A 563 -25.80 -8.29 -8.14
N ALA A 564 -26.11 -7.65 -9.26
CA ALA A 564 -25.25 -6.71 -9.94
C ALA A 564 -25.85 -5.30 -9.88
N PHE A 565 -25.04 -4.33 -9.45
CA PHE A 565 -25.41 -2.92 -9.37
C PHE A 565 -24.60 -2.15 -10.40
N ALA A 566 -25.27 -1.43 -11.28
CA ALA A 566 -24.63 -0.47 -12.17
C ALA A 566 -24.89 0.94 -11.64
N VAL A 567 -23.81 1.70 -11.48
CA VAL A 567 -23.80 3.07 -10.97
C VAL A 567 -23.31 3.97 -12.10
N ALA A 568 -24.19 4.74 -12.72
CA ALA A 568 -23.85 5.58 -13.87
C ALA A 568 -22.80 6.67 -13.54
N PRO A 569 -22.86 7.39 -12.41
CA PRO A 569 -21.77 8.28 -12.01
C PRO A 569 -20.47 7.52 -11.68
N ALA A 570 -19.34 8.20 -11.87
CA ALA A 570 -18.06 7.69 -11.39
C ALA A 570 -18.00 7.69 -9.87
N GLU A 571 -17.15 6.85 -9.29
CA GLU A 571 -16.94 6.73 -7.83
C GLU A 571 -16.48 8.03 -7.17
N THR A 572 -15.89 8.96 -7.92
CA THR A 572 -15.48 10.28 -7.43
C THR A 572 -16.64 11.07 -6.83
N VAL A 573 -17.83 10.98 -7.42
CA VAL A 573 -19.04 11.67 -6.92
C VAL A 573 -19.39 11.22 -5.51
N PHE A 574 -19.29 9.93 -5.23
CA PHE A 574 -19.56 9.34 -3.91
C PHE A 574 -18.42 9.58 -2.93
N ALA A 575 -17.17 9.54 -3.40
CA ALA A 575 -16.00 9.79 -2.56
C ALA A 575 -15.97 11.21 -1.96
N GLU A 576 -16.61 12.18 -2.62
CA GLU A 576 -16.76 13.55 -2.12
C GLU A 576 -18.05 13.74 -1.28
N ALA A 577 -18.94 12.75 -1.22
CA ALA A 577 -20.21 12.79 -0.51
C ALA A 577 -20.37 11.57 0.42
N PRO A 578 -19.80 11.59 1.64
CA PRO A 578 -19.81 10.43 2.55
C PRO A 578 -21.20 9.88 2.86
N GLU A 579 -22.21 10.73 2.95
CA GLU A 579 -23.60 10.31 3.20
C GLU A 579 -24.16 9.51 2.00
N ALA A 580 -23.85 9.92 0.78
CA ALA A 580 -24.23 9.18 -0.43
C ALA A 580 -23.49 7.86 -0.54
N MET A 581 -22.21 7.84 -0.17
CA MET A 581 -21.41 6.63 -0.09
C MET A 581 -22.04 5.64 0.91
N ALA A 582 -22.40 6.11 2.10
CA ALA A 582 -23.06 5.28 3.12
C ALA A 582 -24.40 4.73 2.62
N ALA A 583 -25.21 5.55 1.95
CA ALA A 583 -26.49 5.13 1.39
C ALA A 583 -26.30 4.05 0.30
N LEU A 584 -25.28 4.21 -0.56
CA LEU A 584 -24.92 3.23 -1.58
C LEU A 584 -24.49 1.89 -0.95
N TRP A 585 -23.63 1.92 0.07
CA TRP A 585 -23.20 0.68 0.74
C TRP A 585 -24.37 -0.02 1.44
N ASN A 586 -25.24 0.72 2.09
CA ASN A 586 -26.43 0.14 2.73
C ASN A 586 -27.39 -0.50 1.72
N ALA A 587 -27.49 0.05 0.51
CA ALA A 587 -28.37 -0.50 -0.54
C ALA A 587 -27.73 -1.69 -1.27
N ALA A 588 -26.43 -1.60 -1.57
CA ALA A 588 -25.76 -2.52 -2.51
C ALA A 588 -24.89 -3.58 -1.83
N LEU A 589 -24.29 -3.31 -0.67
CA LEU A 589 -23.44 -4.27 0.03
C LEU A 589 -24.24 -5.17 0.98
N PRO A 590 -23.74 -6.38 1.31
CA PRO A 590 -24.28 -7.16 2.43
C PRO A 590 -24.05 -6.41 3.75
N ALA A 591 -24.72 -6.81 4.83
CA ALA A 591 -24.49 -6.20 6.16
C ALA A 591 -23.01 -6.24 6.55
N PRO A 592 -22.47 -5.20 7.21
CA PRO A 592 -21.06 -5.17 7.61
C PRO A 592 -20.71 -6.31 8.55
N LEU A 593 -19.44 -6.74 8.55
CA LEU A 593 -18.95 -7.82 9.42
C LEU A 593 -18.74 -7.37 10.86
N ILE A 594 -18.37 -6.11 11.03
CA ILE A 594 -17.86 -5.55 12.29
C ILE A 594 -18.72 -4.36 12.69
N ARG A 595 -19.01 -4.24 13.97
CA ARG A 595 -19.59 -3.05 14.58
C ARG A 595 -18.89 -2.73 15.88
N LEU A 596 -18.58 -1.46 16.10
CA LEU A 596 -18.10 -0.98 17.39
C LEU A 596 -19.08 0.05 17.96
N ARG A 597 -19.46 -0.13 19.20
CA ARG A 597 -20.34 0.78 19.91
C ARG A 597 -19.70 1.24 21.21
N SER A 598 -19.90 2.50 21.54
CA SER A 598 -19.61 3.00 22.88
C SER A 598 -20.55 2.39 23.91
N ILE A 599 -20.22 2.50 25.19
CA ILE A 599 -21.05 1.94 26.30
C ILE A 599 -22.48 2.49 26.28
N ASP A 600 -22.66 3.74 25.83
CA ASP A 600 -23.97 4.38 25.66
C ASP A 600 -24.69 4.00 24.35
N GLY A 601 -24.14 3.03 23.60
CA GLY A 601 -24.76 2.43 22.41
C GLY A 601 -24.54 3.18 21.09
N ARG A 602 -23.83 4.31 21.10
CA ARG A 602 -23.52 5.06 19.86
C ARG A 602 -22.55 4.27 18.98
N ASP A 603 -22.75 4.31 17.67
CA ASP A 603 -21.79 3.76 16.71
C ASP A 603 -20.50 4.57 16.74
N VAL A 604 -19.38 3.89 16.97
CA VAL A 604 -18.03 4.47 17.00
C VAL A 604 -17.09 3.72 16.07
N THR A 605 -17.60 2.91 15.16
CA THR A 605 -16.81 2.09 14.22
C THR A 605 -15.78 2.94 13.46
N ALA A 606 -16.18 4.13 13.02
CA ALA A 606 -15.31 5.06 12.30
C ALA A 606 -14.07 5.54 13.09
N ARG A 607 -14.09 5.41 14.41
CA ARG A 607 -12.95 5.80 15.28
C ARG A 607 -11.84 4.75 15.29
N TYR A 608 -12.14 3.51 14.93
CA TYR A 608 -11.22 2.38 15.11
C TYR A 608 -10.82 1.76 13.78
N THR A 609 -9.60 1.26 13.72
CA THR A 609 -9.16 0.34 12.69
C THR A 609 -9.18 -1.07 13.26
N VAL A 610 -9.78 -1.99 12.52
CA VAL A 610 -9.86 -3.40 12.93
C VAL A 610 -9.23 -4.27 11.86
N TYR A 611 -8.28 -5.10 12.25
CA TYR A 611 -7.77 -6.19 11.43
C TYR A 611 -8.28 -7.50 11.99
N LEU A 612 -9.00 -8.24 11.17
CA LEU A 612 -9.48 -9.58 11.48
C LEU A 612 -8.60 -10.60 10.75
N ARG A 613 -8.04 -11.53 11.49
CA ARG A 613 -7.14 -12.55 10.96
C ARG A 613 -7.54 -13.93 11.45
N ARG A 614 -7.19 -14.95 10.68
CA ARG A 614 -7.37 -16.36 11.05
C ARG A 614 -6.02 -16.95 11.41
N LEU A 615 -5.94 -17.51 12.61
CA LEU A 615 -4.77 -18.25 13.10
C LEU A 615 -5.23 -19.66 13.50
N GLN A 616 -5.00 -20.63 12.62
CA GLN A 616 -5.54 -21.99 12.77
C GLN A 616 -7.07 -21.98 12.93
N ALA A 617 -7.60 -22.51 14.04
CA ALA A 617 -9.02 -22.50 14.36
C ALA A 617 -9.52 -21.21 15.06
N ALA A 618 -8.59 -20.34 15.46
CA ALA A 618 -8.94 -19.09 16.15
C ALA A 618 -9.02 -17.89 15.21
N LEU A 619 -9.81 -16.91 15.59
CA LEU A 619 -9.79 -15.57 15.00
C LEU A 619 -8.95 -14.65 15.90
N VAL A 620 -8.13 -13.83 15.31
CA VAL A 620 -7.36 -12.81 16.00
C VAL A 620 -7.77 -11.45 15.48
N MET A 621 -8.13 -10.56 16.38
CA MET A 621 -8.50 -9.19 16.04
C MET A 621 -7.53 -8.22 16.66
N HIS A 622 -7.06 -7.28 15.85
CA HIS A 622 -6.33 -6.11 16.32
C HIS A 622 -7.24 -4.90 16.18
N VAL A 623 -7.61 -4.28 17.30
CA VAL A 623 -8.47 -3.09 17.37
C VAL A 623 -7.62 -1.92 17.80
N ILE A 624 -7.54 -0.88 16.98
CA ILE A 624 -6.65 0.25 17.14
C ILE A 624 -7.46 1.54 17.13
N ASP A 625 -7.32 2.35 18.17
CA ASP A 625 -7.90 3.68 18.25
C ASP A 625 -7.03 4.68 17.48
N HIS A 626 -7.42 5.00 16.27
CA HIS A 626 -6.60 5.87 15.43
C HIS A 626 -6.68 7.37 15.76
N GLN A 627 -7.57 7.80 16.65
CA GLN A 627 -7.58 9.17 17.14
C GLN A 627 -6.35 9.50 17.99
N ILE A 628 -5.67 8.47 18.52
CA ILE A 628 -4.48 8.70 19.35
C ILE A 628 -3.39 9.50 18.61
N ALA A 629 -3.15 9.17 17.33
CA ALA A 629 -2.15 9.88 16.53
C ALA A 629 -2.52 11.36 16.28
N ASN A 630 -3.81 11.68 16.25
CA ASN A 630 -4.29 13.04 16.04
C ASN A 630 -4.33 13.86 17.34
N GLU A 631 -4.68 13.24 18.45
CA GLU A 631 -4.85 13.93 19.73
C GLU A 631 -3.51 14.17 20.45
N VAL A 632 -2.62 13.18 20.44
CA VAL A 632 -1.28 13.31 21.07
C VAL A 632 -0.44 14.37 20.38
N ARG A 633 -0.43 14.38 19.02
CA ARG A 633 0.29 15.41 18.26
C ARG A 633 -0.26 16.83 18.45
N LYS A 634 -1.52 16.97 18.78
CA LYS A 634 -2.15 18.26 19.08
C LYS A 634 -2.02 18.69 20.55
N GLY A 635 -1.29 17.91 21.37
CA GLY A 635 -1.16 18.17 22.79
C GLY A 635 -2.44 17.96 23.61
N SER A 636 -3.47 17.35 23.01
CA SER A 636 -4.69 17.00 23.70
C SER A 636 -4.50 15.71 24.52
N ARG A 637 -5.26 15.59 25.63
CA ARG A 637 -5.22 14.36 26.43
C ARG A 637 -6.02 13.28 25.73
N TYR A 638 -5.35 12.25 25.23
CA TYR A 638 -6.00 11.03 24.76
C TYR A 638 -6.83 10.39 25.87
N ARG A 639 -8.11 10.13 25.58
CA ARG A 639 -9.02 9.43 26.50
C ARG A 639 -9.43 8.10 25.88
N ALA A 640 -8.82 7.03 26.40
CA ALA A 640 -9.28 5.68 26.10
C ALA A 640 -10.71 5.45 26.66
N ALA A 641 -11.50 4.67 25.94
CA ALA A 641 -12.85 4.32 26.34
C ALA A 641 -13.12 2.84 26.09
N TYR A 642 -14.01 2.26 26.90
CA TYR A 642 -14.52 0.92 26.62
C TYR A 642 -15.42 0.95 25.37
N VAL A 643 -15.30 -0.09 24.56
CA VAL A 643 -16.13 -0.32 23.37
C VAL A 643 -16.67 -1.74 23.36
N ASP A 644 -17.88 -1.88 22.86
CA ASP A 644 -18.50 -3.16 22.55
C ASP A 644 -18.23 -3.46 21.07
N LEU A 645 -17.40 -4.46 20.82
CA LEU A 645 -17.06 -4.95 19.49
C LEU A 645 -17.91 -6.16 19.17
N SER A 646 -18.63 -6.09 18.05
CA SER A 646 -19.50 -7.15 17.57
C SER A 646 -19.05 -7.69 16.23
N LEU A 647 -19.07 -9.03 16.10
CA LEU A 647 -18.88 -9.75 14.84
C LEU A 647 -20.18 -10.44 14.44
N ASP A 648 -20.43 -10.56 13.14
CA ASP A 648 -21.52 -11.35 12.58
C ASP A 648 -21.37 -12.82 13.00
N ALA A 649 -22.26 -13.31 13.84
CA ALA A 649 -22.21 -14.65 14.44
C ALA A 649 -22.50 -15.76 13.42
N SER A 650 -23.17 -15.45 12.30
CA SER A 650 -23.45 -16.43 11.25
C SER A 650 -22.22 -16.77 10.42
N LEU A 651 -21.28 -15.81 10.30
CA LEU A 651 -20.06 -15.96 9.53
C LEU A 651 -18.86 -16.32 10.42
N TYR A 652 -18.82 -15.77 11.63
CA TYR A 652 -17.70 -15.90 12.55
C TYR A 652 -18.21 -16.23 13.98
N PRO A 653 -18.72 -17.45 14.20
CA PRO A 653 -19.14 -17.86 15.54
C PRO A 653 -17.94 -18.04 16.46
N PHE A 654 -18.03 -17.55 17.69
CA PHE A 654 -17.07 -17.82 18.75
C PHE A 654 -17.76 -17.87 20.11
N ARG A 655 -17.19 -18.61 21.04
CA ARG A 655 -17.76 -18.80 22.39
C ARG A 655 -16.86 -18.29 23.50
N GLU A 656 -15.59 -18.07 23.18
CA GLU A 656 -14.58 -17.59 24.11
C GLU A 656 -13.83 -16.40 23.51
N ALA A 657 -13.45 -15.46 24.35
CA ALA A 657 -12.63 -14.33 23.98
C ALA A 657 -11.54 -14.10 25.04
N GLU A 658 -10.32 -13.79 24.59
CA GLU A 658 -9.17 -13.57 25.44
C GLU A 658 -8.40 -12.34 24.96
N VAL A 659 -8.10 -11.41 25.84
CA VAL A 659 -7.25 -10.25 25.56
C VAL A 659 -5.78 -10.65 25.66
N ALA A 660 -5.05 -10.55 24.58
CA ALA A 660 -3.65 -10.90 24.50
C ALA A 660 -2.75 -9.64 24.64
N PRO A 661 -1.59 -9.72 25.26
CA PRO A 661 -0.92 -10.95 25.79
C PRO A 661 -1.32 -11.31 27.21
N GLN A 662 -2.18 -10.54 27.88
CA GLN A 662 -2.48 -10.67 29.30
C GLN A 662 -3.25 -11.96 29.66
N GLY A 663 -3.84 -12.63 28.69
CA GLY A 663 -4.67 -13.81 28.93
C GLY A 663 -5.99 -13.52 29.64
N GLN A 664 -6.40 -12.25 29.67
CA GLN A 664 -7.65 -11.87 30.31
C GLN A 664 -8.85 -12.39 29.51
N ARG A 665 -9.62 -13.28 30.12
CA ARG A 665 -10.86 -13.78 29.51
C ARG A 665 -11.96 -12.71 29.58
N VAL A 666 -12.64 -12.55 28.45
CA VAL A 666 -13.80 -11.67 28.30
C VAL A 666 -14.98 -12.53 27.88
N GLN A 667 -16.08 -12.43 28.60
CA GLN A 667 -17.29 -13.22 28.29
C GLN A 667 -18.00 -12.63 27.06
N PRO A 668 -18.13 -13.38 25.95
CA PRO A 668 -18.95 -12.95 24.83
C PRO A 668 -20.43 -12.93 25.15
N VAL A 669 -21.15 -12.00 24.55
CA VAL A 669 -22.62 -11.94 24.60
C VAL A 669 -23.15 -12.13 23.18
N SER A 670 -24.03 -13.11 22.98
CA SER A 670 -24.67 -13.38 21.68
C SER A 670 -26.08 -12.81 21.67
N GLU A 671 -26.34 -11.87 20.78
CA GLU A 671 -27.64 -11.24 20.65
C GLU A 671 -27.92 -10.85 19.17
N LYS A 672 -29.13 -11.16 18.69
CA LYS A 672 -29.64 -10.75 17.37
C LYS A 672 -28.69 -11.01 16.20
N GLY A 673 -28.00 -12.16 16.21
CA GLY A 673 -27.06 -12.56 15.15
C GLY A 673 -25.65 -11.97 15.30
N TRP A 674 -25.34 -11.36 16.43
CA TRP A 674 -24.02 -10.79 16.73
C TRP A 674 -23.40 -11.46 17.95
N ASN A 675 -22.11 -11.73 17.89
CA ASN A 675 -21.29 -12.05 19.06
C ASN A 675 -20.49 -10.80 19.45
N THR A 676 -20.68 -10.34 20.68
CA THR A 676 -20.15 -9.07 21.18
C THR A 676 -19.19 -9.28 22.35
N VAL A 677 -18.07 -8.59 22.35
CA VAL A 677 -17.11 -8.53 23.47
C VAL A 677 -16.83 -7.09 23.86
N ARG A 678 -16.70 -6.82 25.16
CA ARG A 678 -16.33 -5.50 25.69
C ARG A 678 -14.83 -5.37 25.83
N LEU A 679 -14.26 -4.35 25.22
CA LEU A 679 -12.82 -4.13 25.12
C LEU A 679 -12.42 -2.72 25.57
N PHE A 680 -11.14 -2.58 25.94
CA PHE A 680 -10.53 -1.30 26.30
C PHE A 680 -9.27 -1.06 25.43
N PRO A 681 -9.42 -0.57 24.19
CA PRO A 681 -8.30 -0.27 23.31
C PRO A 681 -7.58 1.02 23.75
N ALA A 682 -6.38 0.87 24.35
CA ALA A 682 -5.60 1.98 24.87
C ALA A 682 -4.08 1.82 24.57
N PRO A 683 -3.58 2.24 23.44
CA PRO A 683 -4.20 2.69 22.19
C PRO A 683 -4.64 1.54 21.28
N GLU A 684 -4.30 0.32 21.62
CA GLU A 684 -4.61 -0.88 20.84
C GLU A 684 -4.93 -2.05 21.78
N VAL A 685 -5.69 -2.99 21.24
CA VAL A 685 -5.93 -4.27 21.90
C VAL A 685 -5.92 -5.40 20.88
N THR A 686 -5.31 -6.52 21.26
CA THR A 686 -5.37 -7.78 20.51
C THR A 686 -6.33 -8.72 21.22
N VAL A 687 -7.27 -9.29 20.49
CA VAL A 687 -8.28 -10.22 21.02
C VAL A 687 -8.22 -11.51 20.24
N VAL A 688 -8.19 -12.63 20.96
CA VAL A 688 -8.24 -13.98 20.40
C VAL A 688 -9.64 -14.53 20.67
N LEU A 689 -10.34 -14.93 19.60
CA LEU A 689 -11.70 -15.46 19.62
C LEU A 689 -11.68 -16.93 19.24
N ARG A 690 -12.31 -17.79 20.05
CA ARG A 690 -12.36 -19.25 19.87
C ARG A 690 -13.78 -19.81 19.89
#